data_9d92568d055261ee42c3ebef770537d9
#
_entry.id   9d92568d055261ee42c3ebef770537d9
#
_cell.length_a   1.000
_cell.length_b   1.000
_cell.length_c   1.000
_cell.angle_alpha   90.00
_cell.angle_beta   90.00
_cell.angle_gamma   90.00
#
_symmetry.space_group_name_H-M   'P 1'
#
loop_
_entity.id
_entity.type
_entity.pdbx_description
1 polymer ?
#
loop_
_entity_poly.entity_id
_entity_poly.type
_entity_poly.pdbx_seq_one_letter_code
_entity_poly.pdbx_strand_id
1 'polypeptide(L)'
;MAAGQITWEQFVTCNNDARGVRYKFEDLSRQLFTYEFLSQNKKHKYVHSNPNNPGIESEPILDEENDRYIGYQAKFFDKDADYNQIKESAEKAVKHYKGRLDVIYLFCNKALTTTCDGYKDIEKMLSDANIVLQPITDTTILDLVRKYPFLGKYYFDDHNISHEWFVNRASITVDILGERFNAEFNVDTEASRDLSIFLQDRYALDYYNGKKRNLIEEVASLRWKFDDMYKYARKLSEFVISIPDVNSESICDVEKWQEMISTAFENDINEIEAKLADAQNEYEKIKNRDKNKETRLKIYIEKLKQLKELFYWLELPEIERNLLNKKFLVVEGKAGMGKTQLFANETISLLDANEDALLIIGSDCLSDINIFEQLKNNLRLNLDFEELIDILDVIGEINGKTVPILIDALNESWKPQLWKSVLPILYKKVSEKNNVRLAISFRSEYQDVILPEQFLESDNVVQIEHRGFRDNLFEASKQFLAYYGIPFTPLHIFTADIYNPLFLTLYCKTYQGDEAELPVLYERILKNANNKVHMNLKKAIESAGYDETENLVFPVIEAISKMTLSSGRRHFEKSEIESLEIWTTLGLAPRSFITQLLRENILHDYESGGKTYVYFSFDQMNDYFSAKTILSMLQTEEEIKKYVHEHVLDIANGEVRNWGGKDLFVHVCALYATKFRKECIDIIDVIDDESDRMDLFRAYIESFEWRNEIYLNISELLELCNRYFIEPAVLWNSFINNSVKQNHLLNADNLYKVLKQYSVSKRDYLWTIFINGKTTDDDRIAQLIEIYNKGEVLEVSDKEQIRLLLILFSWVLTSSNRWLRDTTSKAMIEI
;
A
#
# COMPACT_ATOMS: atom_id res chain seq x y z
N MET A 1 38.56 13.72 -8.72
CA MET A 1 39.00 15.15 -8.69
C MET A 1 39.71 15.38 -7.37
N ALA A 2 40.82 16.13 -7.36
CA ALA A 2 41.48 16.48 -6.08
C ALA A 2 40.46 17.23 -5.22
N ALA A 3 40.29 16.81 -3.98
CA ALA A 3 39.40 17.47 -3.04
C ALA A 3 39.74 18.95 -2.97
N GLY A 4 38.86 19.81 -3.48
CA GLY A 4 39.01 21.26 -3.39
C GLY A 4 39.18 21.64 -1.91
N GLN A 5 39.98 22.63 -1.63
CA GLN A 5 40.23 23.11 -0.29
C GLN A 5 38.92 23.73 0.24
N ILE A 6 38.25 23.10 1.19
CA ILE A 6 37.03 23.62 1.84
C ILE A 6 37.40 24.91 2.56
N THR A 7 36.66 26.02 2.33
CA THR A 7 36.92 27.33 2.92
C THR A 7 35.67 27.97 3.50
N TRP A 8 35.83 28.86 4.48
CA TRP A 8 34.74 29.65 5.06
C TRP A 8 34.05 30.59 4.06
N GLU A 9 34.76 31.03 3.00
CA GLU A 9 34.16 31.82 1.92
C GLU A 9 33.15 31.01 1.11
N GLN A 10 33.48 29.74 0.83
CA GLN A 10 32.53 28.80 0.21
C GLN A 10 31.31 28.59 1.12
N PHE A 11 31.55 28.34 2.42
CA PHE A 11 30.44 28.19 3.38
C PHE A 11 29.48 29.38 3.34
N VAL A 12 30.01 30.63 3.39
CA VAL A 12 29.21 31.85 3.33
C VAL A 12 28.44 31.93 2.00
N THR A 13 29.10 31.59 0.89
CA THR A 13 28.51 31.68 -0.44
C THR A 13 27.37 30.70 -0.61
N CYS A 14 27.57 29.45 -0.16
CA CYS A 14 26.55 28.36 -0.32
C CYS A 14 25.38 28.49 0.65
N ASN A 15 25.51 29.17 1.79
CA ASN A 15 24.49 29.23 2.84
C ASN A 15 23.91 30.65 3.06
N ASN A 16 24.02 31.55 2.08
CA ASN A 16 23.43 32.89 2.15
C ASN A 16 21.97 32.89 1.71
N ASP A 17 21.17 32.02 2.35
CA ASP A 17 19.73 31.86 2.13
C ASP A 17 18.89 32.66 3.15
N ALA A 18 17.58 32.52 3.12
CA ALA A 18 16.64 33.21 4.01
C ALA A 18 16.85 32.89 5.50
N ARG A 19 17.44 31.74 5.85
CA ARG A 19 17.76 31.35 7.23
C ARG A 19 19.08 32.00 7.71
N GLY A 20 20.00 32.28 6.79
CA GLY A 20 21.24 32.97 7.02
C GLY A 20 22.38 32.08 7.51
N VAL A 21 23.60 32.56 7.20
CA VAL A 21 24.88 31.87 7.44
C VAL A 21 25.05 31.42 8.91
N ARG A 22 24.58 32.20 9.87
CA ARG A 22 24.73 31.90 11.30
C ARG A 22 23.91 30.68 11.69
N TYR A 23 22.70 30.62 11.22
CA TYR A 23 21.81 29.47 11.47
C TYR A 23 22.37 28.17 10.86
N LYS A 24 22.89 28.27 9.62
CA LYS A 24 23.55 27.12 8.97
C LYS A 24 24.83 26.68 9.66
N PHE A 25 25.56 27.61 10.28
CA PHE A 25 26.73 27.26 11.08
C PHE A 25 26.33 26.56 12.40
N GLU A 26 25.25 26.96 13.00
CA GLU A 26 24.67 26.28 14.18
C GLU A 26 24.28 24.84 13.82
N ASP A 27 23.61 24.65 12.68
CA ASP A 27 23.25 23.31 12.18
C ASP A 27 24.51 22.46 11.91
N LEU A 28 25.52 23.00 11.21
CA LEU A 28 26.80 22.32 10.98
C LEU A 28 27.46 21.93 12.30
N SER A 29 27.48 22.86 13.27
CA SER A 29 28.08 22.61 14.59
C SER A 29 27.35 21.50 15.35
N ARG A 30 26.03 21.47 15.27
CA ARG A 30 25.18 20.43 15.85
C ARG A 30 25.48 19.05 15.24
N GLN A 31 25.58 18.98 13.90
CA GLN A 31 25.90 17.76 13.17
C GLN A 31 27.28 17.24 13.55
N LEU A 32 28.30 18.11 13.54
CA LEU A 32 29.66 17.74 13.94
C LEU A 32 29.72 17.30 15.41
N PHE A 33 28.99 17.96 16.31
CA PHE A 33 28.87 17.56 17.69
C PHE A 33 28.26 16.16 17.83
N THR A 34 27.21 15.90 17.11
CA THR A 34 26.52 14.60 17.10
C THR A 34 27.46 13.48 16.58
N TYR A 35 28.05 13.67 15.41
CA TYR A 35 28.88 12.64 14.78
C TYR A 35 30.21 12.40 15.50
N GLU A 36 30.82 13.42 16.05
CA GLU A 36 32.16 13.28 16.66
C GLU A 36 32.10 12.92 18.15
N PHE A 37 31.12 13.47 18.89
CA PHE A 37 31.11 13.35 20.37
C PHE A 37 29.96 12.54 20.94
N LEU A 38 28.93 12.20 20.11
CA LEU A 38 27.77 11.42 20.53
C LEU A 38 27.54 10.14 19.70
N SER A 39 28.36 9.87 18.69
CA SER A 39 28.17 8.77 17.73
C SER A 39 28.08 7.37 18.36
N GLN A 40 28.60 7.17 19.56
CA GLN A 40 28.55 5.91 20.31
C GLN A 40 27.34 5.83 21.25
N ASN A 41 26.62 6.92 21.43
CA ASN A 41 25.50 6.98 22.38
C ASN A 41 24.19 6.55 21.69
N LYS A 42 23.81 5.28 21.81
CA LYS A 42 22.66 4.67 21.15
C LYS A 42 21.29 5.22 21.57
N LYS A 43 21.21 6.02 22.63
CA LYS A 43 19.95 6.51 23.20
C LYS A 43 19.51 7.87 22.65
N HIS A 44 20.43 8.67 22.09
CA HIS A 44 20.10 10.00 21.57
C HIS A 44 20.06 9.97 20.04
N LYS A 45 18.86 9.84 19.47
CA LYS A 45 18.65 9.93 18.02
C LYS A 45 18.78 11.36 17.48
N TYR A 46 18.47 12.37 18.29
CA TYR A 46 18.48 13.77 17.88
C TYR A 46 19.00 14.68 18.98
N VAL A 47 19.84 15.64 18.59
CA VAL A 47 20.23 16.77 19.45
C VAL A 47 19.37 17.96 19.06
N HIS A 48 18.41 18.31 19.88
CA HIS A 48 17.58 19.48 19.66
C HIS A 48 18.38 20.75 19.93
N SER A 49 18.55 21.56 18.87
CA SER A 49 19.00 22.93 19.02
C SER A 49 17.80 23.80 19.40
N ASN A 50 17.87 24.49 20.53
CA ASN A 50 16.87 25.47 20.93
C ASN A 50 17.56 26.83 21.14
N PRO A 51 17.35 27.80 20.24
CA PRO A 51 17.97 29.13 20.34
C PRO A 51 17.61 29.89 21.61
N ASN A 52 16.62 29.44 22.37
CA ASN A 52 16.25 30.00 23.67
C ASN A 52 16.98 29.35 24.85
N ASN A 53 17.80 28.31 24.63
CA ASN A 53 18.56 27.70 25.69
C ASN A 53 19.62 28.67 26.21
N PRO A 54 19.79 28.76 27.50
CA PRO A 54 20.68 29.78 28.10
C PRO A 54 22.14 29.38 27.98
N GLY A 55 22.85 29.89 26.97
CA GLY A 55 24.27 29.82 26.84
C GLY A 55 24.87 28.60 26.16
N ILE A 56 24.13 27.57 25.91
CA ILE A 56 24.42 26.42 25.04
C ILE A 56 23.27 26.16 24.10
N GLU A 57 23.48 25.51 22.96
CA GLU A 57 22.45 25.33 21.93
C GLU A 57 21.54 24.12 22.19
N SER A 58 21.89 23.22 23.10
CA SER A 58 21.09 22.08 23.52
C SER A 58 20.98 21.98 25.06
N GLU A 59 20.02 21.24 25.59
CA GLU A 59 20.09 20.80 26.98
C GLU A 59 21.33 19.91 27.18
N PRO A 60 21.92 19.90 28.43
CA PRO A 60 23.06 19.03 28.73
C PRO A 60 22.74 17.56 28.46
N ILE A 61 23.60 16.88 27.70
CA ILE A 61 23.44 15.49 27.27
C ILE A 61 24.44 14.62 28.04
N LEU A 62 24.00 13.46 28.55
CA LEU A 62 24.87 12.52 29.21
C LEU A 62 25.78 11.81 28.20
N ASP A 63 27.07 12.02 28.29
CA ASP A 63 28.11 11.20 27.65
C ASP A 63 28.31 9.94 28.49
N GLU A 64 27.66 8.83 28.11
CA GLU A 64 27.63 7.57 28.86
C GLU A 64 29.01 6.92 29.00
N GLU A 65 29.92 7.18 28.06
CA GLU A 65 31.29 6.61 28.13
C GLU A 65 32.14 7.25 29.21
N ASN A 66 31.98 8.54 29.42
CA ASN A 66 32.79 9.31 30.33
C ASN A 66 32.04 9.75 31.59
N ASP A 67 30.79 9.33 31.76
CA ASP A 67 29.89 9.66 32.88
C ASP A 67 29.88 11.18 33.18
N ARG A 68 29.68 11.99 32.13
CA ARG A 68 29.70 13.46 32.23
C ARG A 68 28.62 14.07 31.34
N TYR A 69 28.12 15.22 31.74
CA TYR A 69 27.15 15.98 30.95
C TYR A 69 27.87 16.95 30.01
N ILE A 70 27.58 16.83 28.72
CA ILE A 70 28.20 17.66 27.67
C ILE A 70 27.14 18.52 26.96
N GLY A 71 27.57 19.65 26.45
CA GLY A 71 26.77 20.53 25.63
C GLY A 71 27.65 21.24 24.58
N TYR A 72 27.02 21.83 23.59
CA TYR A 72 27.77 22.61 22.59
C TYR A 72 27.24 24.03 22.46
N GLN A 73 28.11 24.90 21.94
CA GLN A 73 27.81 26.27 21.60
C GLN A 73 28.41 26.60 20.24
N ALA A 74 27.65 27.29 19.39
CA ALA A 74 28.05 27.68 18.04
C ALA A 74 28.19 29.23 17.94
N LYS A 75 29.29 29.71 17.42
CA LYS A 75 29.55 31.15 17.20
C LYS A 75 30.16 31.38 15.83
N PHE A 76 29.43 32.05 14.96
CA PHE A 76 29.88 32.48 13.64
C PHE A 76 30.16 33.97 13.66
N PHE A 77 31.40 34.34 13.35
CA PHE A 77 31.85 35.73 13.28
C PHE A 77 32.26 36.09 11.85
N ASP A 78 31.77 37.24 11.36
CA ASP A 78 32.13 37.75 10.03
C ASP A 78 33.58 38.28 10.00
N LYS A 79 34.02 38.86 11.10
CA LYS A 79 35.38 39.39 11.29
C LYS A 79 36.15 38.57 12.33
N ASP A 80 36.77 39.20 13.27
CA ASP A 80 37.48 38.53 14.39
C ASP A 80 36.53 37.97 15.42
N ALA A 81 36.99 37.01 16.23
CA ALA A 81 36.20 36.41 17.31
C ALA A 81 35.88 37.47 18.40
N ASP A 82 34.63 37.57 18.79
CA ASP A 82 34.15 38.44 19.86
C ASP A 82 34.09 37.70 21.20
N TYR A 83 35.09 37.85 22.02
CA TYR A 83 35.21 37.24 23.33
C TYR A 83 34.11 37.69 24.31
N ASN A 84 33.53 38.89 24.15
CA ASN A 84 32.44 39.35 25.01
C ASN A 84 31.17 38.55 24.73
N GLN A 85 30.84 38.30 23.47
CA GLN A 85 29.69 37.45 23.12
C GLN A 85 29.85 35.99 23.61
N ILE A 86 31.06 35.45 23.56
CA ILE A 86 31.35 34.11 24.09
C ILE A 86 31.21 34.13 25.62
N LYS A 87 31.73 35.15 26.31
CA LYS A 87 31.63 35.33 27.77
C LYS A 87 30.18 35.42 28.25
N GLU A 88 29.37 36.27 27.59
CA GLU A 88 27.95 36.42 27.95
C GLU A 88 27.18 35.05 27.85
N SER A 89 27.50 34.27 26.82
CA SER A 89 26.90 32.91 26.70
C SER A 89 27.40 31.96 27.79
N ALA A 90 28.69 31.97 28.07
CA ALA A 90 29.26 31.18 29.18
C ALA A 90 28.68 31.56 30.54
N GLU A 91 28.45 32.85 30.81
CA GLU A 91 27.79 33.33 32.02
C GLU A 91 26.38 32.80 32.14
N LYS A 92 25.63 32.77 31.06
CA LYS A 92 24.28 32.19 31.01
C LYS A 92 24.32 30.67 31.29
N ALA A 93 25.26 29.95 30.66
CA ALA A 93 25.41 28.51 30.88
C ALA A 93 25.75 28.20 32.34
N VAL A 94 26.73 28.91 32.93
CA VAL A 94 27.07 28.75 34.34
C VAL A 94 25.89 29.02 35.25
N LYS A 95 25.11 30.07 34.96
CA LYS A 95 23.94 30.44 35.77
C LYS A 95 22.85 29.37 35.78
N HIS A 96 22.60 28.73 34.62
CA HIS A 96 21.47 27.85 34.48
C HIS A 96 21.83 26.36 34.65
N TYR A 97 23.06 25.94 34.31
CA TYR A 97 23.45 24.53 34.28
C TYR A 97 24.56 24.15 35.27
N LYS A 98 24.91 25.00 36.19
CA LYS A 98 25.92 24.70 37.26
C LYS A 98 25.55 23.42 38.00
N GLY A 99 26.46 22.43 38.01
CA GLY A 99 26.25 21.10 38.59
C GLY A 99 25.44 20.13 37.70
N ARG A 100 25.09 20.53 36.49
CA ARG A 100 24.40 19.71 35.49
C ARG A 100 25.08 19.72 34.13
N LEU A 101 26.20 20.38 33.98
CA LEU A 101 26.99 20.51 32.78
C LEU A 101 28.49 20.44 33.14
N ASP A 102 29.23 19.51 32.53
CA ASP A 102 30.64 19.29 32.81
C ASP A 102 31.54 19.81 31.72
N VAL A 103 31.09 19.76 30.43
CA VAL A 103 31.89 20.20 29.28
C VAL A 103 31.03 21.01 28.30
N ILE A 104 31.61 22.12 27.82
CA ILE A 104 31.08 22.90 26.70
C ILE A 104 32.04 22.76 25.52
N TYR A 105 31.54 22.21 24.39
CA TYR A 105 32.23 22.26 23.10
C TYR A 105 31.89 23.55 22.37
N LEU A 106 32.85 24.46 22.25
CA LEU A 106 32.66 25.75 21.59
C LEU A 106 33.09 25.64 20.12
N PHE A 107 32.12 25.57 19.23
CA PHE A 107 32.37 25.68 17.79
C PHE A 107 32.46 27.14 17.39
N CYS A 108 33.59 27.54 16.76
CA CYS A 108 33.82 28.89 16.29
C CYS A 108 34.54 28.88 14.95
N ASN A 109 34.00 29.60 13.95
CA ASN A 109 34.60 29.72 12.61
C ASN A 109 35.90 30.55 12.56
N LYS A 110 36.37 31.07 13.70
CA LYS A 110 37.59 31.84 13.83
C LYS A 110 38.54 31.18 14.80
N ALA A 111 39.83 31.35 14.56
CA ALA A 111 40.84 30.94 15.53
C ALA A 111 40.70 31.73 16.84
N LEU A 112 40.77 31.06 17.97
CA LEU A 112 40.77 31.68 19.29
C LEU A 112 42.17 31.78 19.83
N THR A 113 42.53 32.98 20.32
CA THR A 113 43.84 33.25 20.97
C THR A 113 43.73 32.93 22.47
N THR A 114 44.14 31.74 22.86
CA THR A 114 44.01 31.23 24.25
C THR A 114 44.85 32.00 25.26
N THR A 115 45.82 32.80 24.81
CA THR A 115 46.69 33.62 25.67
C THR A 115 46.13 35.00 25.96
N CYS A 116 45.08 35.44 25.28
CA CYS A 116 44.48 36.76 25.50
C CYS A 116 43.63 36.78 26.80
N ASP A 117 43.55 37.99 27.41
CA ASP A 117 42.81 38.14 28.67
C ASP A 117 41.34 37.74 28.57
N GLY A 118 40.67 38.06 27.47
CA GLY A 118 39.27 37.69 27.22
C GLY A 118 39.03 36.18 27.25
N TYR A 119 39.94 35.39 26.67
CA TYR A 119 39.81 33.92 26.70
C TYR A 119 40.07 33.37 28.13
N LYS A 120 41.13 33.86 28.77
CA LYS A 120 41.48 33.43 30.14
C LYS A 120 40.36 33.74 31.16
N ASP A 121 39.69 34.87 31.05
CA ASP A 121 38.55 35.24 31.88
C ASP A 121 37.39 34.23 31.71
N ILE A 122 37.09 33.82 30.48
CA ILE A 122 36.05 32.84 30.19
C ILE A 122 36.43 31.46 30.76
N GLU A 123 37.65 31.01 30.53
CA GLU A 123 38.18 29.73 31.01
C GLU A 123 38.18 29.67 32.53
N LYS A 124 38.59 30.72 33.18
CA LYS A 124 38.59 30.82 34.63
C LYS A 124 37.17 30.77 35.21
N MET A 125 36.27 31.54 34.63
CA MET A 125 34.86 31.58 35.08
C MET A 125 34.20 30.21 34.96
N LEU A 126 34.41 29.50 33.89
CA LEU A 126 33.89 28.14 33.67
C LEU A 126 34.54 27.14 34.61
N SER A 127 35.86 27.22 34.79
CA SER A 127 36.62 26.36 35.72
C SER A 127 36.19 26.56 37.16
N ASP A 128 35.89 27.78 37.59
CA ASP A 128 35.36 28.12 38.91
C ASP A 128 33.93 27.50 39.13
N ALA A 129 33.24 27.16 38.05
CA ALA A 129 31.96 26.47 38.06
C ALA A 129 32.08 24.93 37.84
N ASN A 130 33.30 24.38 37.75
CA ASN A 130 33.65 23.00 37.37
C ASN A 130 33.17 22.62 35.97
N ILE A 131 33.19 23.55 35.02
CA ILE A 131 32.84 23.32 33.60
C ILE A 131 34.12 23.45 32.78
N VAL A 132 34.40 22.47 31.92
CA VAL A 132 35.54 22.47 31.00
C VAL A 132 35.10 23.12 29.67
N LEU A 133 35.90 24.07 29.19
CA LEU A 133 35.71 24.62 27.84
C LEU A 133 36.60 23.86 26.84
N GLN A 134 35.98 23.26 25.84
CA GLN A 134 36.67 22.57 24.76
C GLN A 134 36.48 23.35 23.43
N PRO A 135 37.44 24.16 22.99
CA PRO A 135 37.28 24.93 21.75
C PRO A 135 37.51 24.03 20.52
N ILE A 136 36.56 24.08 19.56
CA ILE A 136 36.66 23.50 18.24
C ILE A 136 36.61 24.67 17.25
N THR A 137 37.74 25.04 16.70
CA THR A 137 37.86 26.30 16.00
C THR A 137 38.36 26.14 14.57
N ASP A 138 37.99 27.08 13.70
CA ASP A 138 38.50 27.33 12.36
C ASP A 138 38.95 26.05 11.60
N THR A 139 40.25 25.81 11.52
CA THR A 139 40.82 24.65 10.83
C THR A 139 40.38 23.31 11.40
N THR A 140 40.17 23.24 12.70
CA THR A 140 39.70 21.99 13.37
C THR A 140 38.28 21.64 12.86
N ILE A 141 37.38 22.62 12.70
CA ILE A 141 36.05 22.39 12.13
C ILE A 141 36.18 21.92 10.69
N LEU A 142 37.02 22.57 9.88
CA LEU A 142 37.22 22.18 8.47
C LEU A 142 37.84 20.78 8.36
N ASP A 143 38.70 20.38 9.30
CA ASP A 143 39.24 19.01 9.34
C ASP A 143 38.17 17.97 9.72
N LEU A 144 37.26 18.30 10.65
CA LEU A 144 36.11 17.48 10.96
C LEU A 144 35.15 17.35 9.77
N VAL A 145 34.89 18.44 9.03
CA VAL A 145 34.13 18.42 7.79
C VAL A 145 34.77 17.49 6.75
N ARG A 146 36.11 17.47 6.65
CA ARG A 146 36.81 16.53 5.75
C ARG A 146 36.68 15.09 6.21
N LYS A 147 36.60 14.83 7.54
CA LYS A 147 36.32 13.52 8.11
C LYS A 147 34.93 13.01 7.76
N TYR A 148 33.96 13.92 7.59
CA TYR A 148 32.58 13.65 7.22
C TYR A 148 32.25 14.30 5.85
N PRO A 149 32.67 13.68 4.71
CA PRO A 149 32.59 14.31 3.37
C PRO A 149 31.19 14.76 2.96
N PHE A 150 30.14 14.09 3.42
CA PHE A 150 28.75 14.45 3.14
C PHE A 150 28.36 15.80 3.76
N LEU A 151 28.89 16.17 4.93
CA LEU A 151 28.71 17.50 5.50
C LEU A 151 29.44 18.57 4.65
N GLY A 152 30.64 18.24 4.15
CA GLY A 152 31.35 19.10 3.19
C GLY A 152 30.51 19.37 1.95
N LYS A 153 29.90 18.34 1.40
CA LYS A 153 29.04 18.49 0.21
C LYS A 153 27.76 19.27 0.52
N TYR A 154 27.13 19.04 1.64
CA TYR A 154 25.90 19.75 1.99
C TYR A 154 26.11 21.22 2.31
N TYR A 155 27.17 21.57 3.08
CA TYR A 155 27.36 22.92 3.58
C TYR A 155 28.35 23.78 2.75
N PHE A 156 29.21 23.18 1.91
CA PHE A 156 30.28 23.91 1.20
C PHE A 156 30.21 23.76 -0.32
N ASP A 157 29.34 22.87 -0.84
CA ASP A 157 29.11 22.78 -2.28
C ASP A 157 27.75 23.42 -2.64
N ASP A 158 27.66 23.97 -3.83
CA ASP A 158 26.41 24.60 -4.33
C ASP A 158 25.44 23.53 -4.85
N HIS A 159 24.96 22.71 -3.93
CA HIS A 159 23.89 21.74 -4.21
C HIS A 159 22.56 22.32 -3.72
N ASN A 160 21.78 22.81 -4.64
CA ASN A 160 20.47 23.42 -4.34
C ASN A 160 19.40 22.35 -4.08
N ILE A 161 19.61 21.49 -3.07
CA ILE A 161 18.62 20.49 -2.60
C ILE A 161 17.79 21.15 -1.49
N SER A 162 16.85 21.98 -1.91
CA SER A 162 15.88 22.66 -1.05
C SER A 162 14.53 21.96 -1.15
N HIS A 163 13.58 22.27 -0.28
CA HIS A 163 12.19 21.82 -0.40
C HIS A 163 11.62 22.08 -1.81
N GLU A 164 11.89 23.24 -2.38
CA GLU A 164 11.47 23.59 -3.74
C GLU A 164 12.06 22.63 -4.81
N TRP A 165 13.29 22.14 -4.60
CA TRP A 165 13.88 21.13 -5.49
C TRP A 165 13.06 19.83 -5.46
N PHE A 166 12.64 19.33 -4.27
CA PHE A 166 11.78 18.15 -4.18
C PHE A 166 10.43 18.35 -4.84
N VAL A 167 9.78 19.51 -4.61
CA VAL A 167 8.50 19.86 -5.25
C VAL A 167 8.63 19.87 -6.77
N ASN A 168 9.69 20.51 -7.30
CA ASN A 168 9.95 20.57 -8.74
C ASN A 168 10.21 19.16 -9.33
N ARG A 169 10.94 18.30 -8.61
CA ARG A 169 11.20 16.92 -9.06
C ARG A 169 9.93 16.09 -9.07
N ALA A 170 9.12 16.15 -8.03
CA ALA A 170 7.83 15.48 -7.98
C ALA A 170 6.89 15.95 -9.10
N SER A 171 6.81 17.26 -9.35
CA SER A 171 6.00 17.80 -10.44
C SER A 171 6.43 17.28 -11.81
N ILE A 172 7.73 17.24 -12.11
CA ILE A 172 8.24 16.66 -13.36
C ILE A 172 7.86 15.19 -13.47
N THR A 173 8.00 14.41 -12.38
CA THR A 173 7.65 12.98 -12.38
C THR A 173 6.16 12.78 -12.60
N VAL A 174 5.30 13.57 -11.94
CA VAL A 174 3.84 13.53 -12.12
C VAL A 174 3.45 13.89 -13.56
N ASP A 175 4.08 14.90 -14.15
CA ASP A 175 3.84 15.26 -15.57
C ASP A 175 4.20 14.09 -16.53
N ILE A 176 5.26 13.35 -16.24
CA ILE A 176 5.64 12.15 -17.00
C ILE A 176 4.64 11.02 -16.82
N LEU A 177 4.08 10.85 -15.63
CA LEU A 177 3.05 9.83 -15.37
C LEU A 177 1.77 10.06 -16.18
N GLY A 178 1.41 11.32 -16.45
CA GLY A 178 0.24 11.68 -17.26
C GLY A 178 -1.05 11.03 -16.75
N GLU A 179 -1.77 10.28 -17.62
CA GLU A 179 -3.03 9.62 -17.25
C GLU A 179 -2.90 8.50 -16.22
N ARG A 180 -1.68 8.08 -15.87
CA ARG A 180 -1.41 7.06 -14.83
C ARG A 180 -1.56 7.62 -13.40
N PHE A 181 -1.65 8.93 -13.28
CA PHE A 181 -1.89 9.64 -12.02
C PHE A 181 -3.07 10.61 -12.15
N ASN A 182 -3.98 10.58 -11.17
CA ASN A 182 -5.06 11.55 -11.04
C ASN A 182 -5.30 11.85 -9.56
N ALA A 183 -5.07 13.08 -9.16
CA ALA A 183 -5.23 13.52 -7.77
C ALA A 183 -6.67 13.36 -7.23
N GLU A 184 -7.70 13.36 -8.12
CA GLU A 184 -9.10 13.14 -7.75
C GLU A 184 -9.41 11.68 -7.35
N PHE A 185 -8.51 10.74 -7.65
CA PHE A 185 -8.68 9.31 -7.38
C PHE A 185 -7.83 8.83 -6.19
N ASN A 186 -7.76 9.63 -5.16
CA ASN A 186 -7.12 9.23 -3.91
C ASN A 186 -8.12 8.49 -3.01
N VAL A 187 -7.97 7.17 -2.94
CA VAL A 187 -8.79 6.28 -2.11
C VAL A 187 -7.92 5.72 -1.00
N ASP A 188 -8.40 5.83 0.23
CA ASP A 188 -7.73 5.22 1.39
C ASP A 188 -7.80 3.69 1.31
N THR A 189 -6.65 3.02 1.27
CA THR A 189 -6.52 1.57 1.19
C THR A 189 -5.62 1.04 2.30
N GLU A 190 -5.65 -0.28 2.54
CA GLU A 190 -4.71 -0.90 3.46
C GLU A 190 -3.26 -0.57 3.09
N ALA A 191 -2.92 -0.63 1.79
CA ALA A 191 -1.59 -0.30 1.32
C ALA A 191 -1.22 1.18 1.52
N SER A 192 -2.18 2.13 1.41
CA SER A 192 -1.91 3.55 1.70
C SER A 192 -1.68 3.78 3.19
N ARG A 193 -2.46 3.16 4.05
CA ARG A 193 -2.24 3.18 5.50
C ARG A 193 -0.88 2.60 5.88
N ASP A 194 -0.54 1.44 5.32
CA ASP A 194 0.73 0.77 5.60
C ASP A 194 1.94 1.60 5.12
N LEU A 195 1.82 2.22 3.94
CA LEU A 195 2.84 3.14 3.44
C LEU A 195 2.96 4.38 4.35
N SER A 196 1.86 4.99 4.76
CA SER A 196 1.86 6.12 5.71
C SER A 196 2.52 5.77 7.04
N ILE A 197 2.23 4.58 7.60
CA ILE A 197 2.90 4.09 8.82
C ILE A 197 4.40 3.95 8.59
N PHE A 198 4.80 3.36 7.45
CA PHE A 198 6.20 3.23 7.09
C PHE A 198 6.89 4.58 6.92
N LEU A 199 6.24 5.55 6.30
CA LEU A 199 6.76 6.91 6.09
C LEU A 199 6.73 7.76 7.37
N GLN A 200 5.94 7.35 8.36
CA GLN A 200 5.72 8.08 9.63
C GLN A 200 5.17 9.49 9.40
N ASP A 201 4.27 9.61 8.46
CA ASP A 201 3.65 10.85 8.07
C ASP A 201 2.56 11.32 9.05
N ARG A 202 1.88 12.41 8.70
CA ARG A 202 0.80 12.97 9.52
C ARG A 202 -0.38 12.01 9.71
N TYR A 203 -0.71 11.21 8.68
CA TYR A 203 -1.81 10.25 8.78
C TYR A 203 -1.50 9.15 9.80
N ALA A 204 -0.25 8.64 9.82
CA ALA A 204 0.19 7.68 10.82
C ALA A 204 0.10 8.23 12.24
N LEU A 205 0.48 9.51 12.44
CA LEU A 205 0.36 10.17 13.74
C LEU A 205 -1.10 10.26 14.19
N ASP A 206 -1.99 10.70 13.29
CA ASP A 206 -3.42 10.82 13.57
C ASP A 206 -4.06 9.45 13.82
N TYR A 207 -3.62 8.40 13.11
CA TYR A 207 -4.07 7.02 13.28
C TYR A 207 -3.75 6.50 14.69
N TYR A 208 -2.51 6.61 15.15
CA TYR A 208 -2.13 6.12 16.48
C TYR A 208 -2.74 6.95 17.61
N ASN A 209 -2.76 8.27 17.48
CA ASN A 209 -3.46 9.12 18.44
C ASN A 209 -4.97 8.87 18.41
N GLY A 210 -5.54 8.51 17.26
CA GLY A 210 -6.92 8.04 17.11
C GLY A 210 -7.18 6.73 17.85
N LYS A 211 -6.32 5.71 17.70
CA LYS A 211 -6.42 4.45 18.48
C LYS A 211 -6.55 4.73 19.98
N LYS A 212 -5.73 5.66 20.50
CA LYS A 212 -5.77 6.03 21.91
C LYS A 212 -7.09 6.69 22.31
N ARG A 213 -7.60 7.64 21.50
CA ARG A 213 -8.91 8.29 21.72
C ARG A 213 -10.05 7.29 21.67
N ASN A 214 -10.03 6.38 20.67
CA ASN A 214 -11.06 5.36 20.51
C ASN A 214 -11.14 4.41 21.70
N LEU A 215 -10.02 4.02 22.32
CA LEU A 215 -10.03 3.23 23.56
C LEU A 215 -10.76 3.96 24.68
N ILE A 216 -10.52 5.27 24.84
CA ILE A 216 -11.17 6.08 25.87
C ILE A 216 -12.68 6.16 25.62
N GLU A 217 -13.08 6.38 24.35
CA GLU A 217 -14.49 6.44 23.93
C GLU A 217 -15.17 5.08 24.09
N GLU A 218 -14.50 3.97 23.75
CA GLU A 218 -15.01 2.61 23.92
C GLU A 218 -15.33 2.35 25.39
N VAL A 219 -14.41 2.67 26.30
CA VAL A 219 -14.65 2.56 27.76
C VAL A 219 -15.85 3.39 28.17
N ALA A 220 -15.99 4.62 27.66
CA ALA A 220 -17.08 5.54 28.01
C ALA A 220 -18.44 5.06 27.44
N SER A 221 -18.45 4.46 26.26
CA SER A 221 -19.68 3.97 25.58
C SER A 221 -20.24 2.69 26.19
N LEU A 222 -19.40 1.84 26.79
CA LEU A 222 -19.78 0.58 27.38
C LEU A 222 -20.62 0.79 28.64
N ARG A 223 -21.82 0.19 28.65
CA ARG A 223 -22.70 0.13 29.84
C ARG A 223 -22.27 -1.03 30.72
N TRP A 224 -21.44 -0.74 31.70
CA TRP A 224 -21.01 -1.75 32.67
C TRP A 224 -22.12 -2.04 33.69
N LYS A 225 -22.52 -3.30 33.78
CA LYS A 225 -23.55 -3.75 34.78
C LYS A 225 -22.96 -4.10 36.12
N PHE A 226 -21.63 -4.14 36.22
CA PHE A 226 -20.88 -4.58 37.38
C PHE A 226 -19.86 -3.52 37.76
N ASP A 227 -19.97 -2.97 38.96
CA ASP A 227 -19.15 -1.83 39.43
C ASP A 227 -17.64 -2.14 39.49
N ASP A 228 -17.28 -3.40 39.77
CA ASP A 228 -15.89 -3.83 39.83
C ASP A 228 -15.24 -3.78 38.43
N MET A 229 -15.93 -4.16 37.37
CA MET A 229 -15.44 -4.08 36.02
C MET A 229 -15.27 -2.64 35.53
N TYR A 230 -16.27 -1.78 35.83
CA TYR A 230 -16.19 -0.36 35.48
C TYR A 230 -14.99 0.31 36.15
N LYS A 231 -14.65 -0.08 37.37
CA LYS A 231 -13.48 0.43 38.10
C LYS A 231 -12.18 0.16 37.34
N TYR A 232 -11.99 -1.08 36.80
CA TYR A 232 -10.79 -1.42 36.02
C TYR A 232 -10.76 -0.67 34.68
N ALA A 233 -11.86 -0.65 33.95
CA ALA A 233 -11.96 0.04 32.67
C ALA A 233 -11.69 1.54 32.82
N ARG A 234 -12.25 2.19 33.83
CA ARG A 234 -12.00 3.58 34.13
C ARG A 234 -10.54 3.85 34.48
N LYS A 235 -9.92 3.01 35.32
CA LYS A 235 -8.52 3.12 35.70
C LYS A 235 -7.60 3.00 34.48
N LEU A 236 -7.91 2.08 33.54
CA LEU A 236 -7.22 1.94 32.25
C LEU A 236 -7.37 3.24 31.43
N SER A 237 -8.58 3.74 31.27
CA SER A 237 -8.83 4.98 30.51
C SER A 237 -8.08 6.19 31.09
N GLU A 238 -8.10 6.38 32.41
CA GLU A 238 -7.36 7.46 33.10
C GLU A 238 -5.85 7.32 32.88
N PHE A 239 -5.31 6.09 32.87
CA PHE A 239 -3.90 5.83 32.59
C PHE A 239 -3.55 6.16 31.14
N VAL A 240 -4.36 5.69 30.17
CA VAL A 240 -4.15 5.94 28.73
C VAL A 240 -4.19 7.44 28.41
N ILE A 241 -5.05 8.23 29.08
CA ILE A 241 -5.04 9.70 28.97
C ILE A 241 -3.69 10.28 29.39
N SER A 242 -3.00 9.68 30.36
CA SER A 242 -1.69 10.16 30.82
C SER A 242 -0.54 9.84 29.86
N ILE A 243 -0.71 8.92 28.90
CA ILE A 243 0.27 8.64 27.86
C ILE A 243 0.30 9.84 26.91
N PRO A 244 1.47 10.45 26.64
CA PRO A 244 1.58 11.57 25.69
C PRO A 244 1.09 11.19 24.28
N ASP A 245 0.58 12.15 23.54
CA ASP A 245 0.31 11.97 22.12
C ASP A 245 1.63 11.83 21.35
N VAL A 246 1.63 10.97 20.34
CA VAL A 246 2.80 10.80 19.48
C VAL A 246 2.94 11.97 18.51
N ASN A 247 4.18 12.31 18.24
CA ASN A 247 4.61 13.24 17.20
C ASN A 247 5.66 12.55 16.32
N SER A 248 6.18 13.22 15.32
CA SER A 248 7.16 12.67 14.39
C SER A 248 8.42 12.09 15.04
N GLU A 249 8.80 12.56 16.21
CA GLU A 249 9.98 12.10 16.95
C GLU A 249 9.69 10.88 17.82
N SER A 250 8.46 10.77 18.32
CA SER A 250 8.04 9.73 19.26
C SER A 250 7.19 8.61 18.66
N ILE A 251 6.96 8.63 17.35
CA ILE A 251 6.07 7.62 16.72
C ILE A 251 6.58 6.19 16.91
N CYS A 252 7.88 5.97 16.90
CA CYS A 252 8.48 4.67 17.19
C CYS A 252 8.25 4.20 18.64
N ASP A 253 7.87 5.10 19.55
CA ASP A 253 7.59 4.77 20.95
C ASP A 253 6.19 4.18 21.17
N VAL A 254 5.35 4.19 20.12
CA VAL A 254 3.99 3.60 20.16
C VAL A 254 4.03 2.12 20.56
N GLU A 255 5.06 1.37 20.19
CA GLU A 255 5.24 -0.02 20.62
C GLU A 255 5.28 -0.18 22.14
N LYS A 256 5.75 0.82 22.85
CA LYS A 256 5.88 0.78 24.31
C LYS A 256 4.54 0.94 25.03
N TRP A 257 3.49 1.38 24.34
CA TRP A 257 2.19 1.61 24.98
C TRP A 257 1.62 0.34 25.60
N GLN A 258 1.67 -0.76 24.89
CA GLN A 258 1.18 -2.05 25.41
C GLN A 258 2.04 -2.54 26.58
N GLU A 259 3.35 -2.39 26.50
CA GLU A 259 4.27 -2.73 27.57
C GLU A 259 4.01 -1.89 28.83
N MET A 260 3.77 -0.58 28.66
CA MET A 260 3.40 0.32 29.76
C MET A 260 2.09 -0.11 30.42
N ILE A 261 1.07 -0.47 29.64
CA ILE A 261 -0.22 -0.95 30.14
C ILE A 261 -0.03 -2.29 30.86
N SER A 262 0.65 -3.25 30.25
CA SER A 262 0.89 -4.58 30.84
C SER A 262 1.64 -4.47 32.17
N THR A 263 2.65 -3.62 32.24
CA THR A 263 3.42 -3.39 33.48
C THR A 263 2.58 -2.70 34.55
N ALA A 264 1.81 -1.66 34.17
CA ALA A 264 0.98 -0.90 35.11
C ALA A 264 -0.20 -1.69 35.68
N PHE A 265 -0.71 -2.65 34.91
CA PHE A 265 -1.94 -3.39 35.20
C PHE A 265 -1.76 -4.92 35.30
N GLU A 266 -0.55 -5.43 35.45
CA GLU A 266 -0.28 -6.87 35.53
C GLU A 266 -1.16 -7.58 36.59
N ASN A 267 -1.26 -6.99 37.77
CA ASN A 267 -2.10 -7.54 38.83
C ASN A 267 -3.61 -7.47 38.51
N ASP A 268 -4.05 -6.38 37.89
CA ASP A 268 -5.44 -6.19 37.51
C ASP A 268 -5.82 -7.18 36.38
N ILE A 269 -4.95 -7.41 35.40
CA ILE A 269 -5.12 -8.37 34.31
C ILE A 269 -5.22 -9.80 34.88
N ASN A 270 -4.29 -10.18 35.77
CA ASN A 270 -4.30 -11.48 36.43
C ASN A 270 -5.58 -11.70 37.26
N GLU A 271 -6.07 -10.67 37.95
CA GLU A 271 -7.33 -10.75 38.72
C GLU A 271 -8.55 -10.93 37.80
N ILE A 272 -8.58 -10.24 36.65
CA ILE A 272 -9.63 -10.38 35.63
C ILE A 272 -9.63 -11.81 35.08
N GLU A 273 -8.46 -12.36 34.77
CA GLU A 273 -8.33 -13.74 34.28
C GLU A 273 -8.78 -14.78 35.30
N ALA A 274 -8.42 -14.61 36.56
CA ALA A 274 -8.90 -15.48 37.63
C ALA A 274 -10.43 -15.41 37.77
N LYS A 275 -11.02 -14.21 37.78
CA LYS A 275 -12.48 -14.04 37.80
C LYS A 275 -13.17 -14.65 36.58
N LEU A 276 -12.56 -14.57 35.39
CA LEU A 276 -13.06 -15.17 34.16
C LEU A 276 -13.07 -16.70 34.28
N ALA A 277 -11.99 -17.30 34.74
CA ALA A 277 -11.88 -18.74 34.95
C ALA A 277 -12.90 -19.24 35.99
N ASP A 278 -13.05 -18.54 37.10
CA ASP A 278 -14.03 -18.91 38.15
C ASP A 278 -15.46 -18.81 37.61
N ALA A 279 -15.80 -17.75 36.90
CA ALA A 279 -17.13 -17.57 36.31
C ALA A 279 -17.43 -18.63 35.24
N GLN A 280 -16.47 -19.05 34.43
CA GLN A 280 -16.59 -20.11 33.45
C GLN A 280 -16.83 -21.48 34.15
N ASN A 281 -16.07 -21.77 35.21
CA ASN A 281 -16.25 -23.00 36.01
C ASN A 281 -17.62 -23.02 36.69
N GLU A 282 -18.11 -21.91 37.20
CA GLU A 282 -19.44 -21.80 37.79
C GLU A 282 -20.52 -21.96 36.73
N TYR A 283 -20.36 -21.39 35.56
CA TYR A 283 -21.29 -21.53 34.44
C TYR A 283 -21.47 -22.99 34.03
N GLU A 284 -20.39 -23.74 33.86
CA GLU A 284 -20.49 -25.18 33.49
C GLU A 284 -21.20 -26.01 34.58
N LYS A 285 -21.06 -25.66 35.85
CA LYS A 285 -21.74 -26.34 36.95
C LYS A 285 -23.24 -26.11 36.98
N ILE A 286 -23.73 -24.94 36.56
CA ILE A 286 -25.16 -24.56 36.61
C ILE A 286 -25.89 -24.63 35.29
N LYS A 287 -25.18 -24.84 34.19
CA LYS A 287 -25.70 -24.96 32.81
C LYS A 287 -26.89 -25.95 32.77
N ASN A 288 -28.02 -25.48 32.24
CA ASN A 288 -29.30 -26.21 32.20
C ASN A 288 -30.01 -26.50 33.56
N ARG A 289 -29.54 -25.93 34.68
CA ARG A 289 -30.15 -26.12 36.02
C ARG A 289 -30.94 -24.91 36.51
N ASP A 290 -30.41 -23.69 36.24
CA ASP A 290 -31.02 -22.41 36.61
C ASP A 290 -30.81 -21.39 35.49
N LYS A 291 -31.85 -21.20 34.66
CA LYS A 291 -31.80 -20.31 33.48
C LYS A 291 -31.49 -18.85 33.84
N ASN A 292 -31.97 -18.35 34.97
CA ASN A 292 -31.75 -16.96 35.37
C ASN A 292 -30.29 -16.73 35.78
N LYS A 293 -29.75 -17.67 36.57
CA LYS A 293 -28.33 -17.61 36.99
C LYS A 293 -27.39 -17.87 35.82
N GLU A 294 -27.76 -18.80 34.93
CA GLU A 294 -27.03 -19.08 33.68
C GLU A 294 -26.92 -17.82 32.80
N THR A 295 -28.03 -17.12 32.56
CA THR A 295 -28.03 -15.88 31.74
C THR A 295 -27.20 -14.80 32.38
N ARG A 296 -27.28 -14.61 33.69
CA ARG A 296 -26.49 -13.59 34.41
C ARG A 296 -24.99 -13.88 34.34
N LEU A 297 -24.59 -15.15 34.53
CA LEU A 297 -23.19 -15.57 34.42
C LEU A 297 -22.65 -15.43 32.99
N LYS A 298 -23.47 -15.76 31.99
CA LYS A 298 -23.11 -15.61 30.60
C LYS A 298 -22.79 -14.12 30.27
N ILE A 299 -23.64 -13.21 30.72
CA ILE A 299 -23.40 -11.77 30.59
C ILE A 299 -22.13 -11.35 31.33
N TYR A 300 -21.90 -11.87 32.53
CA TYR A 300 -20.72 -11.58 33.31
C TYR A 300 -19.42 -12.03 32.64
N ILE A 301 -19.40 -13.27 32.12
CA ILE A 301 -18.28 -13.83 31.34
C ILE A 301 -18.00 -13.00 30.10
N GLU A 302 -19.05 -12.61 29.36
CA GLU A 302 -18.91 -11.79 28.15
C GLU A 302 -18.29 -10.42 28.49
N LYS A 303 -18.74 -9.79 29.57
CA LYS A 303 -18.20 -8.50 30.03
C LYS A 303 -16.76 -8.59 30.56
N LEU A 304 -16.39 -9.70 31.20
CA LEU A 304 -14.99 -9.93 31.61
C LEU A 304 -14.09 -10.11 30.39
N LYS A 305 -14.55 -10.80 29.33
CA LYS A 305 -13.80 -10.90 28.06
C LYS A 305 -13.61 -9.54 27.41
N GLN A 306 -14.68 -8.75 27.28
CA GLN A 306 -14.60 -7.38 26.77
C GLN A 306 -13.62 -6.51 27.59
N LEU A 307 -13.67 -6.61 28.91
CA LEU A 307 -12.74 -5.88 29.78
C LEU A 307 -11.30 -6.32 29.54
N LYS A 308 -11.05 -7.63 29.42
CA LYS A 308 -9.72 -8.15 29.09
C LYS A 308 -9.22 -7.62 27.75
N GLU A 309 -10.06 -7.63 26.72
CA GLU A 309 -9.75 -7.15 25.38
C GLU A 309 -9.33 -5.68 25.39
N LEU A 310 -9.92 -4.83 26.22
CA LEU A 310 -9.55 -3.42 26.34
C LEU A 310 -8.07 -3.21 26.74
N PHE A 311 -7.47 -4.10 27.52
CA PHE A 311 -6.07 -4.01 27.89
C PHE A 311 -5.12 -4.31 26.74
N TYR A 312 -5.62 -4.94 25.67
CA TYR A 312 -4.86 -5.24 24.44
C TYR A 312 -5.23 -4.31 23.27
N TRP A 313 -6.14 -3.34 23.50
CA TRP A 313 -6.61 -2.43 22.45
C TRP A 313 -5.49 -1.66 21.74
N LEU A 314 -4.42 -1.31 22.46
CA LEU A 314 -3.26 -0.60 21.92
C LEU A 314 -2.12 -1.56 21.50
N GLU A 315 -2.37 -2.87 21.47
CA GLU A 315 -1.41 -3.82 20.94
C GLU A 315 -1.27 -3.61 19.43
N LEU A 316 -0.01 -3.58 18.97
CA LEU A 316 0.29 -3.42 17.55
C LEU A 316 0.46 -4.77 16.87
N PRO A 317 -0.19 -5.00 15.71
CA PRO A 317 0.10 -6.13 14.85
C PRO A 317 1.59 -6.18 14.47
N GLU A 318 2.11 -7.38 14.21
CA GLU A 318 3.51 -7.57 13.81
C GLU A 318 3.86 -6.76 12.57
N ILE A 319 2.96 -6.69 11.59
CA ILE A 319 3.16 -5.89 10.38
C ILE A 319 3.32 -4.41 10.69
N GLU A 320 2.48 -3.81 11.55
CA GLU A 320 2.60 -2.40 11.94
C GLU A 320 3.92 -2.14 12.67
N ARG A 321 4.36 -3.06 13.55
CA ARG A 321 5.68 -2.95 14.21
C ARG A 321 6.82 -2.97 13.21
N ASN A 322 6.76 -3.86 12.21
CA ASN A 322 7.75 -3.92 11.16
C ASN A 322 7.77 -2.64 10.32
N LEU A 323 6.60 -2.10 9.94
CA LEU A 323 6.49 -0.84 9.21
C LEU A 323 7.07 0.35 9.98
N LEU A 324 6.85 0.43 11.29
CA LEU A 324 7.40 1.50 12.13
C LEU A 324 8.93 1.44 12.24
N ASN A 325 9.51 0.24 12.33
CA ASN A 325 10.91 0.06 12.73
C ASN A 325 11.86 -0.22 11.57
N LYS A 326 11.38 -0.83 10.47
CA LYS A 326 12.20 -1.16 9.32
C LYS A 326 12.35 0.03 8.37
N LYS A 327 13.45 0.06 7.62
CA LYS A 327 13.82 1.20 6.77
C LYS A 327 13.65 0.94 5.28
N PHE A 328 13.34 -0.29 4.89
CA PHE A 328 13.18 -0.69 3.50
C PHE A 328 11.80 -1.36 3.31
N LEU A 329 10.95 -0.75 2.48
CA LEU A 329 9.63 -1.27 2.15
C LEU A 329 9.59 -1.78 0.71
N VAL A 330 9.05 -2.97 0.54
CA VAL A 330 8.72 -3.55 -0.77
C VAL A 330 7.21 -3.54 -0.94
N VAL A 331 6.72 -2.85 -1.96
CA VAL A 331 5.30 -2.81 -2.32
C VAL A 331 5.10 -3.58 -3.62
N GLU A 332 4.55 -4.77 -3.51
CA GLU A 332 4.22 -5.56 -4.69
C GLU A 332 2.72 -5.52 -5.01
N GLY A 333 2.35 -6.01 -6.17
CA GLY A 333 0.95 -6.15 -6.59
C GLY A 333 0.83 -6.31 -8.09
N LYS A 334 -0.28 -6.87 -8.54
CA LYS A 334 -0.57 -7.10 -9.97
C LYS A 334 -0.61 -5.80 -10.77
N ALA A 335 -0.61 -5.92 -12.09
CA ALA A 335 -0.78 -4.79 -13.00
C ALA A 335 -2.11 -4.04 -12.72
N GLY A 336 -2.10 -2.71 -12.82
CA GLY A 336 -3.30 -1.89 -12.66
C GLY A 336 -3.83 -1.71 -11.24
N MET A 337 -3.16 -2.24 -10.20
CA MET A 337 -3.63 -2.15 -8.80
C MET A 337 -3.44 -0.78 -8.15
N GLY A 338 -2.78 0.18 -8.80
CA GLY A 338 -2.68 1.55 -8.30
C GLY A 338 -1.37 1.90 -7.57
N LYS A 339 -0.32 1.06 -7.62
CA LYS A 339 0.97 1.33 -6.96
C LYS A 339 1.58 2.69 -7.32
N THR A 340 1.57 3.05 -8.60
CA THR A 340 2.04 4.35 -9.09
C THR A 340 1.22 5.51 -8.53
N GLN A 341 -0.11 5.36 -8.50
CA GLN A 341 -1.02 6.33 -7.88
C GLN A 341 -0.71 6.50 -6.40
N LEU A 342 -0.51 5.39 -5.68
CA LEU A 342 -0.16 5.36 -4.26
C LEU A 342 1.13 6.14 -3.98
N PHE A 343 2.23 5.83 -4.67
CA PHE A 343 3.53 6.48 -4.44
C PHE A 343 3.50 7.98 -4.79
N ALA A 344 2.81 8.34 -5.87
CA ALA A 344 2.67 9.74 -6.27
C ALA A 344 1.81 10.53 -5.27
N ASN A 345 0.66 9.99 -4.83
CA ASN A 345 -0.19 10.61 -3.82
C ASN A 345 0.55 10.86 -2.51
N GLU A 346 1.25 9.84 -2.00
CA GLU A 346 1.99 9.97 -0.74
C GLU A 346 3.12 10.99 -0.84
N THR A 347 3.84 10.99 -1.97
CA THR A 347 4.88 11.99 -2.20
C THR A 347 4.31 13.41 -2.20
N ILE A 348 3.21 13.65 -2.91
CA ILE A 348 2.55 14.95 -2.96
C ILE A 348 2.04 15.36 -1.58
N SER A 349 1.41 14.43 -0.85
CA SER A 349 0.88 14.68 0.50
C SER A 349 1.98 15.13 1.47
N LEU A 350 3.15 14.48 1.42
CA LEU A 350 4.32 14.87 2.23
C LEU A 350 4.82 16.27 1.84
N LEU A 351 4.97 16.55 0.54
CA LEU A 351 5.45 17.84 0.07
C LEU A 351 4.47 18.98 0.40
N ASP A 352 3.17 18.76 0.29
CA ASP A 352 2.14 19.73 0.68
C ASP A 352 2.14 19.99 2.20
N ALA A 353 2.54 18.99 2.99
CA ALA A 353 2.76 19.13 4.43
C ALA A 353 4.12 19.80 4.77
N ASN A 354 4.88 20.26 3.78
CA ASN A 354 6.23 20.79 3.90
C ASN A 354 7.22 19.77 4.49
N GLU A 355 7.06 18.50 4.08
CA GLU A 355 7.97 17.39 4.36
C GLU A 355 8.67 16.96 3.07
N ASP A 356 9.99 16.76 3.13
CA ASP A 356 10.78 16.46 1.94
C ASP A 356 10.64 14.97 1.58
N ALA A 357 10.36 14.67 0.32
CA ALA A 357 10.25 13.32 -0.22
C ALA A 357 10.75 13.26 -1.67
N LEU A 358 11.42 12.16 -2.06
CA LEU A 358 11.94 11.95 -3.41
C LEU A 358 11.20 10.83 -4.11
N LEU A 359 10.50 11.15 -5.22
CA LEU A 359 9.85 10.19 -6.10
C LEU A 359 10.70 9.96 -7.36
N ILE A 360 10.97 8.70 -7.66
CA ILE A 360 11.67 8.23 -8.86
C ILE A 360 10.81 7.15 -9.53
N ILE A 361 10.80 7.10 -10.85
CA ILE A 361 10.11 6.04 -11.60
C ILE A 361 11.11 5.15 -12.35
N GLY A 362 10.88 3.85 -12.32
CA GLY A 362 11.77 2.86 -12.96
C GLY A 362 11.88 3.05 -14.46
N SER A 363 10.84 3.54 -15.13
CA SER A 363 10.84 3.86 -16.56
C SER A 363 11.85 4.95 -16.95
N ASP A 364 12.41 5.72 -16.01
CA ASP A 364 13.48 6.66 -16.28
C ASP A 364 14.85 6.00 -16.42
N CYS A 365 14.96 4.71 -16.08
CA CYS A 365 16.18 3.92 -16.22
C CYS A 365 16.22 3.26 -17.61
N LEU A 366 16.64 4.01 -18.62
CA LEU A 366 16.49 3.71 -20.05
C LEU A 366 17.71 3.03 -20.70
N SER A 367 18.71 2.60 -19.97
CA SER A 367 19.93 2.04 -20.53
C SER A 367 20.46 0.85 -19.72
N ASP A 368 21.49 0.20 -20.23
CA ASP A 368 22.18 -0.93 -19.58
C ASP A 368 23.41 -0.53 -18.76
N ILE A 369 23.64 0.77 -18.59
CA ILE A 369 24.65 1.27 -17.68
C ILE A 369 24.18 1.11 -16.23
N ASN A 370 25.10 1.27 -15.28
CA ASN A 370 24.80 1.18 -13.86
C ASN A 370 23.60 2.06 -13.48
N ILE A 371 22.65 1.50 -12.72
CA ILE A 371 21.44 2.20 -12.25
C ILE A 371 21.79 3.49 -11.50
N PHE A 372 22.83 3.48 -10.65
CA PHE A 372 23.26 4.69 -9.92
C PHE A 372 23.65 5.84 -10.85
N GLU A 373 24.34 5.55 -11.95
CA GLU A 373 24.69 6.57 -12.96
C GLU A 373 23.44 7.09 -13.69
N GLN A 374 22.46 6.21 -13.95
CA GLN A 374 21.20 6.63 -14.55
C GLN A 374 20.41 7.52 -13.61
N LEU A 375 20.29 7.16 -12.33
CA LEU A 375 19.61 7.96 -11.31
C LEU A 375 20.27 9.33 -11.13
N LYS A 376 21.60 9.37 -11.06
CA LYS A 376 22.37 10.62 -11.03
C LYS A 376 22.04 11.54 -12.19
N ASN A 377 22.06 11.00 -13.42
CA ASN A 377 21.79 11.77 -14.62
C ASN A 377 20.33 12.27 -14.65
N ASN A 378 19.38 11.44 -14.29
CA ASN A 378 17.96 11.79 -14.25
C ASN A 378 17.66 12.89 -13.23
N LEU A 379 18.28 12.81 -12.04
CA LEU A 379 18.14 13.84 -11.01
C LEU A 379 18.89 15.13 -11.34
N ARG A 380 19.76 15.12 -12.38
CA ARG A 380 20.61 16.25 -12.79
C ARG A 380 21.46 16.80 -11.64
N LEU A 381 21.92 15.91 -10.77
CA LEU A 381 22.80 16.25 -9.66
C LEU A 381 24.24 15.91 -10.01
N ASN A 382 25.15 16.74 -9.53
CA ASN A 382 26.59 16.46 -9.64
C ASN A 382 27.09 15.63 -8.42
N LEU A 383 26.23 14.72 -7.94
CA LEU A 383 26.44 13.86 -6.78
C LEU A 383 26.21 12.41 -7.19
N ASP A 384 26.94 11.48 -6.60
CA ASP A 384 26.59 10.07 -6.72
C ASP A 384 25.34 9.77 -5.89
N PHE A 385 24.56 8.77 -6.27
CA PHE A 385 23.30 8.49 -5.59
C PHE A 385 23.50 8.09 -4.13
N GLU A 386 24.59 7.42 -3.82
CA GLU A 386 24.98 7.11 -2.42
C GLU A 386 25.27 8.37 -1.61
N GLU A 387 25.94 9.37 -2.22
CA GLU A 387 26.19 10.67 -1.60
C GLU A 387 24.90 11.48 -1.41
N LEU A 388 23.94 11.33 -2.33
CA LEU A 388 22.60 11.92 -2.17
C LEU A 388 21.92 11.35 -0.92
N ILE A 389 21.96 10.04 -0.70
CA ILE A 389 21.38 9.41 0.51
C ILE A 389 22.00 10.00 1.79
N ASP A 390 23.32 10.24 1.80
CA ASP A 390 23.99 10.88 2.93
C ASP A 390 23.46 12.31 3.18
N ILE A 391 23.24 13.07 2.13
CA ILE A 391 22.69 14.43 2.21
C ILE A 391 21.24 14.42 2.67
N LEU A 392 20.42 13.48 2.19
CA LEU A 392 19.03 13.33 2.63
C LEU A 392 18.94 12.99 4.14
N ASP A 393 19.86 12.19 4.65
CA ASP A 393 19.95 11.91 6.09
C ASP A 393 20.26 13.18 6.90
N VAL A 394 21.15 14.04 6.41
CA VAL A 394 21.45 15.35 7.03
C VAL A 394 20.22 16.26 6.99
N ILE A 395 19.51 16.32 5.84
CA ILE A 395 18.29 17.12 5.71
C ILE A 395 17.22 16.63 6.71
N GLY A 396 17.04 15.32 6.80
CA GLY A 396 16.10 14.71 7.74
C GLY A 396 16.44 15.03 9.20
N GLU A 397 17.72 14.98 9.56
CA GLU A 397 18.16 15.37 10.91
C GLU A 397 17.90 16.83 11.21
N ILE A 398 18.19 17.74 10.25
CA ILE A 398 17.95 19.18 10.39
C ILE A 398 16.46 19.47 10.59
N ASN A 399 15.60 18.79 9.82
CA ASN A 399 14.15 19.02 9.85
C ASN A 399 13.46 18.23 11.00
N GLY A 400 14.19 17.35 11.69
CA GLY A 400 13.61 16.43 12.71
C GLY A 400 12.61 15.44 12.11
N LYS A 401 12.76 15.08 10.83
CA LYS A 401 11.84 14.21 10.09
C LYS A 401 12.58 13.27 9.15
N THR A 402 11.97 12.15 8.86
CA THR A 402 12.50 11.21 7.86
C THR A 402 12.32 11.77 6.45
N VAL A 403 13.32 11.62 5.58
CA VAL A 403 13.24 11.92 4.15
C VAL A 403 13.10 10.60 3.39
N PRO A 404 11.90 10.24 2.91
CA PRO A 404 11.70 9.02 2.16
C PRO A 404 12.15 9.15 0.70
N ILE A 405 12.66 8.03 0.19
CA ILE A 405 12.91 7.80 -1.24
C ILE A 405 11.90 6.77 -1.71
N LEU A 406 11.07 7.11 -2.68
CA LEU A 406 10.10 6.21 -3.29
C LEU A 406 10.54 5.93 -4.72
N ILE A 407 10.78 4.66 -5.06
CA ILE A 407 11.15 4.25 -6.43
C ILE A 407 10.03 3.36 -6.96
N ASP A 408 9.20 3.94 -7.82
CA ASP A 408 8.03 3.25 -8.39
C ASP A 408 8.39 2.43 -9.63
N ALA A 409 7.71 1.31 -9.79
CA ALA A 409 7.68 0.48 -10.99
C ALA A 409 9.08 0.05 -11.50
N LEU A 410 9.89 -0.58 -10.64
CA LEU A 410 11.21 -1.09 -10.99
C LEU A 410 11.19 -2.03 -12.20
N ASN A 411 10.07 -2.74 -12.39
CA ASN A 411 9.84 -3.63 -13.53
C ASN A 411 9.75 -2.89 -14.90
N GLU A 412 9.56 -1.58 -14.91
CA GLU A 412 9.49 -0.75 -16.11
C GLU A 412 10.87 -0.22 -16.56
N SER A 413 11.93 -0.52 -15.81
CA SER A 413 13.30 -0.19 -16.22
C SER A 413 13.71 -0.98 -17.46
N TRP A 414 14.61 -0.43 -18.29
CA TRP A 414 15.14 -1.11 -19.48
C TRP A 414 15.64 -2.54 -19.22
N LYS A 415 16.31 -2.75 -18.08
CA LYS A 415 16.79 -4.05 -17.61
C LYS A 415 16.45 -4.25 -16.13
N PRO A 416 15.24 -4.70 -15.79
CA PRO A 416 14.82 -4.89 -14.40
C PRO A 416 15.78 -5.75 -13.57
N GLN A 417 16.45 -6.72 -14.19
CA GLN A 417 17.44 -7.57 -13.53
C GLN A 417 18.68 -6.83 -12.99
N LEU A 418 18.96 -5.61 -13.44
CA LEU A 418 20.06 -4.79 -12.91
C LEU A 418 19.82 -4.40 -11.45
N TRP A 419 18.55 -4.32 -11.05
CA TRP A 419 18.19 -4.03 -9.66
C TRP A 419 18.68 -5.09 -8.68
N LYS A 420 18.83 -6.36 -9.10
CA LYS A 420 19.40 -7.41 -8.23
C LYS A 420 20.78 -7.05 -7.65
N SER A 421 21.59 -6.35 -8.40
CA SER A 421 22.94 -5.95 -7.96
C SER A 421 22.94 -4.64 -7.18
N VAL A 422 21.93 -3.79 -7.39
CA VAL A 422 21.84 -2.44 -6.80
C VAL A 422 21.12 -2.46 -5.45
N LEU A 423 20.05 -3.26 -5.32
CA LEU A 423 19.24 -3.31 -4.10
C LEU A 423 20.04 -3.67 -2.83
N PRO A 424 21.02 -4.62 -2.84
CA PRO A 424 21.81 -4.88 -1.65
C PRO A 424 22.68 -3.68 -1.22
N ILE A 425 23.15 -2.89 -2.17
CA ILE A 425 23.95 -1.69 -1.90
C ILE A 425 23.05 -0.62 -1.27
N LEU A 426 21.88 -0.38 -1.87
CA LEU A 426 20.88 0.55 -1.34
C LEU A 426 20.40 0.14 0.05
N TYR A 427 20.10 -1.16 0.23
CA TYR A 427 19.72 -1.71 1.52
C TYR A 427 20.75 -1.43 2.61
N LYS A 428 22.03 -1.73 2.33
CA LYS A 428 23.12 -1.47 3.28
C LYS A 428 23.21 0.02 3.60
N LYS A 429 23.21 0.87 2.57
CA LYS A 429 23.36 2.30 2.72
C LYS A 429 22.22 2.93 3.53
N VAL A 430 20.97 2.58 3.21
CA VAL A 430 19.78 3.09 3.92
C VAL A 430 19.71 2.54 5.35
N SER A 431 20.10 1.27 5.57
CA SER A 431 20.11 0.68 6.91
C SER A 431 21.06 1.40 7.89
N GLU A 432 22.13 2.00 7.38
CA GLU A 432 23.09 2.79 8.17
C GLU A 432 22.58 4.21 8.50
N LYS A 433 21.48 4.67 7.87
CA LYS A 433 20.94 6.03 8.05
C LYS A 433 19.86 6.07 9.11
N ASN A 434 19.72 7.20 9.79
CA ASN A 434 18.67 7.38 10.79
C ASN A 434 17.40 8.03 10.23
N ASN A 435 17.57 8.94 9.28
CA ASN A 435 16.50 9.82 8.78
C ASN A 435 16.14 9.57 7.32
N VAL A 436 16.54 8.41 6.75
CA VAL A 436 16.19 8.02 5.39
C VAL A 436 15.46 6.69 5.42
N ARG A 437 14.38 6.58 4.65
CA ARG A 437 13.65 5.34 4.38
C ARG A 437 13.50 5.16 2.88
N LEU A 438 13.48 3.92 2.43
CA LEU A 438 13.35 3.58 1.01
C LEU A 438 12.16 2.66 0.80
N ALA A 439 11.22 3.08 -0.05
CA ALA A 439 10.15 2.24 -0.56
C ALA A 439 10.35 1.97 -2.05
N ILE A 440 10.18 0.72 -2.45
CA ILE A 440 10.22 0.32 -3.86
C ILE A 440 8.91 -0.33 -4.27
N SER A 441 8.51 -0.18 -5.53
CA SER A 441 7.36 -0.90 -6.07
C SER A 441 7.72 -1.66 -7.35
N PHE A 442 7.05 -2.80 -7.55
CA PHE A 442 7.10 -3.57 -8.78
C PHE A 442 5.88 -4.49 -8.91
N ARG A 443 5.70 -5.12 -10.08
CA ARG A 443 4.65 -6.12 -10.29
C ARG A 443 5.09 -7.46 -9.71
N SER A 444 4.19 -8.17 -9.03
CA SER A 444 4.48 -9.44 -8.34
C SER A 444 5.18 -10.47 -9.24
N GLU A 445 4.86 -10.50 -10.55
CA GLU A 445 5.45 -11.39 -11.54
C GLU A 445 6.96 -11.14 -11.77
N TYR A 446 7.48 -10.00 -11.33
CA TYR A 446 8.88 -9.61 -11.48
C TYR A 446 9.72 -9.80 -10.23
N GLN A 447 9.15 -10.32 -9.15
CA GLN A 447 9.85 -10.48 -7.88
C GLN A 447 11.19 -11.21 -8.06
N ASP A 448 11.19 -12.37 -8.71
CA ASP A 448 12.41 -13.18 -8.94
C ASP A 448 13.41 -12.52 -9.91
N VAL A 449 12.94 -11.59 -10.75
CA VAL A 449 13.78 -10.84 -11.68
C VAL A 449 14.49 -9.68 -10.99
N ILE A 450 13.82 -9.02 -10.06
CA ILE A 450 14.25 -7.77 -9.43
C ILE A 450 14.94 -8.00 -8.09
N LEU A 451 14.38 -8.88 -7.24
CA LEU A 451 14.92 -9.10 -5.91
C LEU A 451 16.05 -10.10 -5.90
N PRO A 452 17.11 -9.87 -5.12
CA PRO A 452 18.10 -10.90 -4.79
C PRO A 452 17.46 -12.06 -4.01
N GLU A 453 18.07 -13.24 -4.06
CA GLU A 453 17.65 -14.36 -3.22
C GLU A 453 17.67 -13.97 -1.74
N GLN A 454 16.64 -14.38 -1.00
CA GLN A 454 16.47 -14.11 0.44
C GLN A 454 16.44 -12.62 0.84
N PHE A 455 16.27 -11.69 -0.12
CA PHE A 455 16.24 -10.26 0.18
C PHE A 455 15.11 -9.89 1.15
N LEU A 456 13.95 -10.51 1.02
CA LEU A 456 12.78 -10.29 1.88
C LEU A 456 12.97 -10.81 3.32
N GLU A 457 13.90 -11.73 3.53
CA GLU A 457 14.24 -12.27 4.85
C GLU A 457 15.21 -11.36 5.63
N SER A 458 15.66 -10.25 5.02
CA SER A 458 16.59 -9.31 5.65
C SER A 458 15.95 -8.54 6.80
N ASP A 459 16.69 -8.29 7.87
CA ASP A 459 16.19 -7.71 9.14
C ASP A 459 15.47 -6.36 8.96
N ASN A 460 15.90 -5.52 8.02
CA ASN A 460 15.37 -4.17 7.79
C ASN A 460 14.40 -4.08 6.60
N VAL A 461 13.93 -5.20 6.04
CA VAL A 461 12.98 -5.24 4.92
C VAL A 461 11.60 -5.63 5.40
N VAL A 462 10.58 -4.90 4.99
CA VAL A 462 9.17 -5.26 5.15
C VAL A 462 8.51 -5.29 3.77
N GLN A 463 7.58 -6.21 3.56
CA GLN A 463 6.84 -6.36 2.31
C GLN A 463 5.35 -6.20 2.58
N ILE A 464 4.67 -5.49 1.68
CA ILE A 464 3.21 -5.39 1.60
C ILE A 464 2.73 -5.66 0.19
N GLU A 465 1.50 -6.16 0.06
CA GLU A 465 0.83 -6.36 -1.22
C GLU A 465 -0.25 -5.30 -1.45
N HIS A 466 -0.18 -4.55 -2.55
CA HIS A 466 -1.26 -3.66 -2.96
C HIS A 466 -2.34 -4.43 -3.72
N ARG A 467 -3.48 -4.68 -3.07
CA ARG A 467 -4.60 -5.48 -3.60
C ARG A 467 -5.67 -4.66 -4.32
N GLY A 468 -5.35 -3.42 -4.72
CA GLY A 468 -6.33 -2.49 -5.28
C GLY A 468 -7.29 -1.98 -4.20
N PHE A 469 -8.58 -1.94 -4.53
CA PHE A 469 -9.62 -1.39 -3.65
C PHE A 469 -10.39 -2.45 -2.84
N ARG A 470 -9.82 -3.65 -2.63
CA ARG A 470 -10.55 -4.75 -1.97
C ARG A 470 -11.07 -4.39 -0.58
N ASP A 471 -10.23 -3.73 0.20
CA ASP A 471 -10.53 -3.33 1.58
C ASP A 471 -11.40 -2.06 1.68
N ASN A 472 -11.48 -1.27 0.62
CA ASN A 472 -12.27 -0.04 0.58
C ASN A 472 -13.04 0.13 -0.74
N LEU A 473 -13.60 -0.96 -1.24
CA LEU A 473 -14.29 -1.01 -2.54
C LEU A 473 -15.44 -0.02 -2.64
N PHE A 474 -16.17 0.19 -1.53
CA PHE A 474 -17.31 1.10 -1.52
C PHE A 474 -16.92 2.54 -1.77
N GLU A 475 -15.99 3.09 -0.99
CA GLU A 475 -15.55 4.49 -1.13
C GLU A 475 -14.88 4.70 -2.49
N ALA A 476 -14.07 3.73 -2.95
CA ALA A 476 -13.47 3.77 -4.27
C ALA A 476 -14.54 3.81 -5.37
N SER A 477 -15.50 2.87 -5.35
CA SER A 477 -16.58 2.83 -6.35
C SER A 477 -17.41 4.10 -6.33
N LYS A 478 -17.76 4.60 -5.15
CA LYS A 478 -18.52 5.85 -4.97
C LYS A 478 -17.78 7.04 -5.57
N GLN A 479 -16.50 7.20 -5.28
CA GLN A 479 -15.69 8.30 -5.77
C GLN A 479 -15.53 8.26 -7.30
N PHE A 480 -15.18 7.09 -7.85
CA PHE A 480 -15.01 6.92 -9.28
C PHE A 480 -16.32 7.10 -10.04
N LEU A 481 -17.38 6.42 -9.61
CA LEU A 481 -18.68 6.52 -10.26
C LEU A 481 -19.24 7.96 -10.20
N ALA A 482 -19.11 8.63 -9.04
CA ALA A 482 -19.53 10.03 -8.90
C ALA A 482 -18.73 10.96 -9.83
N TYR A 483 -17.41 10.80 -9.95
CA TYR A 483 -16.58 11.59 -10.85
C TYR A 483 -17.05 11.49 -12.31
N TYR A 484 -17.47 10.29 -12.75
CA TYR A 484 -17.98 10.07 -14.10
C TYR A 484 -19.48 10.26 -14.22
N GLY A 485 -20.19 10.69 -13.16
CA GLY A 485 -21.64 10.90 -13.17
C GLY A 485 -22.44 9.61 -13.31
N ILE A 486 -21.92 8.49 -12.85
CA ILE A 486 -22.53 7.17 -12.94
C ILE A 486 -23.28 6.88 -11.63
N PRO A 487 -24.58 6.47 -11.70
CA PRO A 487 -25.33 6.06 -10.51
C PRO A 487 -24.69 4.84 -9.84
N PHE A 488 -24.50 4.87 -8.54
CA PHE A 488 -24.01 3.73 -7.80
C PHE A 488 -25.14 2.73 -7.50
N THR A 489 -24.94 1.44 -7.84
CA THR A 489 -25.90 0.37 -7.55
C THR A 489 -25.23 -0.80 -6.84
N PRO A 490 -25.98 -1.64 -6.10
CA PRO A 490 -25.42 -2.83 -5.45
C PRO A 490 -24.73 -3.79 -6.42
N LEU A 491 -25.13 -3.82 -7.68
CA LEU A 491 -24.52 -4.67 -8.69
C LEU A 491 -23.04 -4.37 -8.90
N HIS A 492 -22.63 -3.13 -8.76
CA HIS A 492 -21.22 -2.74 -8.88
C HIS A 492 -20.32 -3.49 -7.87
N ILE A 493 -20.81 -3.72 -6.65
CA ILE A 493 -20.06 -4.47 -5.63
C ILE A 493 -19.84 -5.94 -6.03
N PHE A 494 -20.77 -6.49 -6.79
CA PHE A 494 -20.68 -7.89 -7.26
C PHE A 494 -19.99 -8.03 -8.62
N THR A 495 -19.64 -6.93 -9.28
CA THR A 495 -18.90 -6.98 -10.55
C THR A 495 -17.50 -7.51 -10.29
N ALA A 496 -17.09 -8.56 -11.03
CA ALA A 496 -15.75 -9.07 -10.96
C ALA A 496 -14.74 -7.98 -11.38
N ASP A 497 -13.55 -8.00 -10.82
CA ASP A 497 -12.45 -7.06 -11.08
C ASP A 497 -12.72 -5.57 -10.78
N ILE A 498 -13.90 -5.18 -10.28
CA ILE A 498 -14.22 -3.79 -9.92
C ILE A 498 -13.25 -3.21 -8.87
N TYR A 499 -12.64 -4.09 -8.06
CA TYR A 499 -11.60 -3.71 -7.08
C TYR A 499 -10.26 -3.30 -7.73
N ASN A 500 -10.09 -3.58 -9.03
CA ASN A 500 -8.90 -3.14 -9.77
C ASN A 500 -9.11 -1.70 -10.25
N PRO A 501 -8.28 -0.73 -9.79
CA PRO A 501 -8.42 0.69 -10.15
C PRO A 501 -8.44 0.96 -11.65
N LEU A 502 -7.59 0.24 -12.41
CA LEU A 502 -7.55 0.41 -13.87
C LEU A 502 -8.84 -0.12 -14.51
N PHE A 503 -9.32 -1.29 -14.07
CA PHE A 503 -10.58 -1.84 -14.55
C PHE A 503 -11.75 -0.88 -14.24
N LEU A 504 -11.85 -0.40 -13.01
CA LEU A 504 -12.88 0.55 -12.61
C LEU A 504 -12.84 1.84 -13.46
N THR A 505 -11.63 2.34 -13.74
CA THR A 505 -11.46 3.49 -14.63
C THR A 505 -12.00 3.22 -16.04
N LEU A 506 -11.65 2.06 -16.63
CA LEU A 506 -12.11 1.69 -17.97
C LEU A 506 -13.62 1.41 -17.98
N TYR A 507 -14.16 0.80 -16.96
CA TYR A 507 -15.58 0.64 -16.74
C TYR A 507 -16.30 1.99 -16.80
N CYS A 508 -15.87 2.96 -16.00
CA CYS A 508 -16.45 4.29 -15.95
C CYS A 508 -16.34 5.03 -17.30
N LYS A 509 -15.19 4.95 -17.96
CA LYS A 509 -14.99 5.58 -19.28
C LYS A 509 -15.88 5.01 -20.39
N THR A 510 -16.36 3.78 -20.24
CA THR A 510 -17.17 3.08 -21.27
C THR A 510 -18.63 2.86 -20.90
N TYR A 511 -19.06 3.39 -19.75
CA TYR A 511 -20.43 3.29 -19.25
C TYR A 511 -21.43 3.93 -20.23
N GLN A 512 -22.56 3.27 -20.49
CA GLN A 512 -23.61 3.70 -21.46
C GLN A 512 -25.01 3.83 -20.83
N GLY A 513 -25.11 3.88 -19.50
CA GLY A 513 -26.38 4.02 -18.80
C GLY A 513 -27.11 2.70 -18.52
N ASP A 514 -26.45 1.57 -18.73
CA ASP A 514 -26.92 0.22 -18.45
C ASP A 514 -25.90 -0.58 -17.62
N GLU A 515 -26.39 -1.59 -16.93
CA GLU A 515 -25.55 -2.53 -16.20
C GLU A 515 -25.07 -3.63 -17.17
N ALA A 516 -23.95 -3.38 -17.85
CA ALA A 516 -23.41 -4.33 -18.80
C ALA A 516 -22.74 -5.55 -18.12
N GLU A 517 -22.95 -6.71 -18.70
CA GLU A 517 -22.15 -7.92 -18.36
C GLU A 517 -20.69 -7.69 -18.73
N LEU A 518 -19.77 -8.35 -18.01
CA LEU A 518 -18.32 -8.23 -18.25
C LEU A 518 -17.90 -8.49 -19.71
N PRO A 519 -18.43 -9.50 -20.43
CA PRO A 519 -18.16 -9.68 -21.86
C PRO A 519 -18.53 -8.46 -22.71
N VAL A 520 -19.70 -7.87 -22.44
CA VAL A 520 -20.16 -6.66 -23.12
C VAL A 520 -19.28 -5.47 -22.80
N LEU A 521 -18.79 -5.39 -21.56
CA LEU A 521 -17.88 -4.34 -21.13
C LEU A 521 -16.57 -4.39 -21.90
N TYR A 522 -15.92 -5.56 -22.02
CA TYR A 522 -14.68 -5.70 -22.79
C TYR A 522 -14.87 -5.32 -24.26
N GLU A 523 -16.00 -5.67 -24.85
CA GLU A 523 -16.33 -5.24 -26.23
C GLU A 523 -16.51 -3.73 -26.35
N ARG A 524 -17.12 -3.08 -25.35
CA ARG A 524 -17.25 -1.61 -25.31
C ARG A 524 -15.88 -0.93 -25.15
N ILE A 525 -15.00 -1.48 -24.33
CA ILE A 525 -13.64 -1.00 -24.17
C ILE A 525 -12.91 -1.03 -25.53
N LEU A 526 -12.97 -2.16 -26.26
CA LEU A 526 -12.38 -2.24 -27.60
C LEU A 526 -13.05 -1.29 -28.60
N LYS A 527 -14.36 -1.15 -28.55
CA LYS A 527 -15.09 -0.21 -29.42
C LYS A 527 -14.67 1.23 -29.14
N ASN A 528 -14.50 1.61 -27.87
CA ASN A 528 -14.00 2.93 -27.53
C ASN A 528 -12.57 3.15 -28.03
N ALA A 529 -11.68 2.16 -27.83
CA ALA A 529 -10.34 2.20 -28.38
C ALA A 529 -10.35 2.32 -29.93
N ASN A 530 -11.24 1.60 -30.61
CA ASN A 530 -11.41 1.72 -32.07
C ASN A 530 -11.76 3.14 -32.50
N ASN A 531 -12.70 3.79 -31.80
CA ASN A 531 -13.07 5.19 -32.09
C ASN A 531 -11.87 6.14 -31.91
N LYS A 532 -11.07 5.93 -30.87
CA LYS A 532 -9.85 6.71 -30.61
C LYS A 532 -8.77 6.48 -31.66
N VAL A 533 -8.59 5.21 -32.10
CA VAL A 533 -7.69 4.85 -33.21
C VAL A 533 -8.10 5.57 -34.49
N HIS A 534 -9.41 5.57 -34.85
CA HIS A 534 -9.92 6.31 -36.00
C HIS A 534 -9.65 7.80 -35.90
N MET A 535 -9.87 8.41 -34.73
CA MET A 535 -9.62 9.83 -34.51
C MET A 535 -8.13 10.19 -34.66
N ASN A 536 -7.24 9.40 -34.04
CA ASN A 536 -5.82 9.71 -33.94
C ASN A 536 -5.03 9.35 -35.19
N LEU A 537 -5.47 8.30 -35.92
CA LEU A 537 -4.83 7.81 -37.16
C LEU A 537 -5.65 8.11 -38.41
N LYS A 538 -6.59 9.05 -38.37
CA LYS A 538 -7.57 9.36 -39.41
C LYS A 538 -6.97 9.35 -40.81
N LYS A 539 -5.90 10.09 -41.07
CA LYS A 539 -5.28 10.19 -42.42
C LYS A 539 -4.72 8.83 -42.92
N ALA A 540 -4.13 8.03 -42.04
CA ALA A 540 -3.60 6.73 -42.43
C ALA A 540 -4.72 5.74 -42.73
N ILE A 541 -5.77 5.75 -41.92
CA ILE A 541 -6.94 4.86 -42.07
C ILE A 541 -7.71 5.20 -43.36
N GLU A 542 -7.99 6.47 -43.64
CA GLU A 542 -8.63 6.92 -44.89
C GLU A 542 -7.78 6.57 -46.13
N SER A 543 -6.44 6.69 -46.02
CA SER A 543 -5.53 6.32 -47.11
C SER A 543 -5.50 4.82 -47.35
N ALA A 544 -5.76 3.99 -46.34
CA ALA A 544 -5.91 2.54 -46.46
C ALA A 544 -7.30 2.11 -46.99
N GLY A 545 -8.24 3.04 -47.14
CA GLY A 545 -9.57 2.81 -47.71
C GLY A 545 -10.65 2.43 -46.73
N TYR A 546 -10.42 2.63 -45.42
CA TYR A 546 -11.41 2.35 -44.39
C TYR A 546 -12.19 3.60 -43.97
N ASP A 547 -13.44 3.40 -43.59
CA ASP A 547 -14.31 4.43 -43.03
C ASP A 547 -14.42 4.33 -41.49
N GLU A 548 -15.07 5.33 -40.85
CA GLU A 548 -15.20 5.45 -39.39
C GLU A 548 -16.05 4.34 -38.76
N THR A 549 -16.80 3.56 -39.52
CA THR A 549 -17.70 2.50 -39.06
C THR A 549 -17.01 1.15 -38.89
N GLU A 550 -15.84 0.98 -39.49
CA GLU A 550 -15.14 -0.30 -39.55
C GLU A 550 -14.37 -0.56 -38.22
N ASN A 551 -14.42 -1.81 -37.80
CA ASN A 551 -13.71 -2.23 -36.62
C ASN A 551 -12.30 -2.73 -36.97
N LEU A 552 -11.29 -1.88 -36.73
CA LEU A 552 -9.89 -2.19 -37.06
C LEU A 552 -9.14 -2.77 -35.84
N VAL A 553 -9.61 -2.49 -34.63
CA VAL A 553 -8.94 -2.93 -33.37
C VAL A 553 -9.19 -4.42 -33.16
N PHE A 554 -10.43 -4.90 -33.30
CA PHE A 554 -10.77 -6.29 -33.02
C PHE A 554 -9.94 -7.31 -33.82
N PRO A 555 -9.72 -7.16 -35.15
CA PRO A 555 -8.85 -8.08 -35.91
C PRO A 555 -7.41 -8.14 -35.42
N VAL A 556 -6.88 -7.02 -34.95
CA VAL A 556 -5.52 -6.96 -34.35
C VAL A 556 -5.49 -7.72 -33.02
N ILE A 557 -6.49 -7.51 -32.16
CA ILE A 557 -6.61 -8.23 -30.89
C ILE A 557 -6.78 -9.72 -31.10
N GLU A 558 -7.58 -10.13 -32.10
CA GLU A 558 -7.75 -11.53 -32.51
C GLU A 558 -6.42 -12.14 -32.97
N ALA A 559 -5.62 -11.40 -33.74
CA ALA A 559 -4.31 -11.87 -34.22
C ALA A 559 -3.33 -12.04 -33.02
N ILE A 560 -3.31 -11.14 -32.06
CA ILE A 560 -2.50 -11.28 -30.84
C ILE A 560 -3.00 -12.47 -30.00
N SER A 561 -4.30 -12.65 -29.86
CA SER A 561 -4.88 -13.80 -29.14
C SER A 561 -4.52 -15.14 -29.80
N LYS A 562 -4.43 -15.20 -31.16
CA LYS A 562 -3.93 -16.37 -31.88
C LYS A 562 -2.46 -16.67 -31.56
N MET A 563 -1.63 -15.64 -31.38
CA MET A 563 -0.25 -15.83 -30.92
C MET A 563 -0.23 -16.41 -29.49
N THR A 564 -1.04 -15.90 -28.59
CA THR A 564 -1.17 -16.43 -27.20
C THR A 564 -1.53 -17.91 -27.24
N LEU A 565 -2.56 -18.27 -28.01
CA LEU A 565 -3.05 -19.66 -28.14
C LEU A 565 -2.02 -20.62 -28.76
N SER A 566 -1.26 -20.14 -29.73
CA SER A 566 -0.28 -20.99 -30.44
C SER A 566 1.03 -21.19 -29.68
N SER A 567 1.43 -20.22 -28.86
CA SER A 567 2.72 -20.22 -28.17
C SER A 567 2.62 -20.50 -26.65
N GLY A 568 1.43 -20.36 -26.05
CA GLY A 568 1.23 -20.43 -24.61
C GLY A 568 1.83 -19.23 -23.86
N ARG A 569 2.35 -18.23 -24.58
CA ARG A 569 2.95 -17.01 -23.98
C ARG A 569 1.90 -15.90 -23.91
N ARG A 570 1.99 -15.06 -22.88
CA ARG A 570 1.17 -13.85 -22.71
C ARG A 570 1.92 -12.57 -23.07
N HIS A 571 3.24 -12.63 -23.14
CA HIS A 571 4.13 -11.50 -23.44
C HIS A 571 4.88 -11.78 -24.75
N PHE A 572 4.87 -10.82 -25.66
CA PHE A 572 5.47 -10.93 -26.99
C PHE A 572 6.43 -9.80 -27.25
N GLU A 573 7.55 -10.07 -27.95
CA GLU A 573 8.38 -8.96 -28.43
C GLU A 573 7.53 -8.06 -29.34
N LYS A 574 7.66 -6.76 -29.20
CA LYS A 574 6.95 -5.78 -30.03
C LYS A 574 7.18 -6.04 -31.52
N SER A 575 8.37 -6.48 -31.90
CA SER A 575 8.75 -6.89 -33.24
C SER A 575 7.94 -8.11 -33.75
N GLU A 576 7.58 -9.07 -32.87
CA GLU A 576 6.75 -10.21 -33.23
C GLU A 576 5.34 -9.72 -33.59
N ILE A 577 4.76 -8.81 -32.78
CA ILE A 577 3.45 -8.22 -33.06
C ILE A 577 3.51 -7.33 -34.32
N GLU A 578 4.58 -6.55 -34.53
CA GLU A 578 4.78 -5.72 -35.72
C GLU A 578 4.90 -6.56 -37.03
N SER A 579 5.27 -7.82 -36.91
CA SER A 579 5.43 -8.74 -38.04
C SER A 579 4.19 -9.56 -38.39
N LEU A 580 3.08 -9.41 -37.69
CA LEU A 580 1.85 -10.14 -37.94
C LEU A 580 1.27 -9.85 -39.33
N GLU A 581 0.75 -10.87 -40.00
CA GLU A 581 0.17 -10.79 -41.34
C GLU A 581 -1.01 -9.81 -41.38
N ILE A 582 -1.69 -9.59 -40.27
CA ILE A 582 -2.84 -8.67 -40.15
C ILE A 582 -2.48 -7.25 -40.64
N TRP A 583 -1.27 -6.78 -40.43
CA TRP A 583 -0.85 -5.45 -40.87
C TRP A 583 -0.79 -5.29 -42.38
N THR A 584 -0.41 -6.36 -43.09
CA THR A 584 -0.46 -6.39 -44.55
C THR A 584 -1.90 -6.35 -45.03
N THR A 585 -2.79 -7.05 -44.36
CA THR A 585 -4.23 -7.06 -44.65
C THR A 585 -4.88 -5.70 -44.44
N LEU A 586 -4.52 -5.05 -43.32
CA LEU A 586 -5.07 -3.74 -42.98
C LEU A 586 -4.40 -2.59 -43.75
N GLY A 587 -3.21 -2.77 -44.30
CA GLY A 587 -2.47 -1.70 -44.96
C GLY A 587 -2.08 -0.54 -44.02
N LEU A 588 -1.98 -0.79 -42.72
CA LEU A 588 -1.69 0.21 -41.69
C LEU A 588 -0.29 -0.01 -41.11
N ALA A 589 0.33 1.06 -40.64
CA ALA A 589 1.64 1.02 -39.97
C ALA A 589 1.53 0.42 -38.56
N PRO A 590 2.18 -0.74 -38.27
CA PRO A 590 2.05 -1.46 -37.02
C PRO A 590 2.38 -0.60 -35.79
N ARG A 591 3.52 0.09 -35.81
CA ARG A 591 4.01 0.89 -34.67
C ARG A 591 3.03 1.95 -34.21
N SER A 592 2.48 2.70 -35.16
CA SER A 592 1.52 3.77 -34.84
C SER A 592 0.24 3.21 -34.25
N PHE A 593 -0.24 2.09 -34.75
CA PHE A 593 -1.45 1.42 -34.27
C PHE A 593 -1.25 0.83 -32.87
N ILE A 594 -0.17 0.09 -32.65
CA ILE A 594 0.18 -0.47 -31.32
C ILE A 594 0.33 0.66 -30.29
N THR A 595 0.96 1.78 -30.68
CA THR A 595 1.07 2.95 -29.77
C THR A 595 -0.30 3.48 -29.34
N GLN A 596 -1.32 3.45 -30.21
CA GLN A 596 -2.66 3.82 -29.80
C GLN A 596 -3.28 2.80 -28.81
N LEU A 597 -3.09 1.50 -29.03
CA LEU A 597 -3.59 0.48 -28.10
C LEU A 597 -2.92 0.57 -26.71
N LEU A 598 -1.65 0.95 -26.66
CA LEU A 598 -0.94 1.23 -25.42
C LEU A 598 -1.51 2.48 -24.71
N ARG A 599 -1.79 3.56 -25.45
CA ARG A 599 -2.40 4.79 -24.90
C ARG A 599 -3.81 4.56 -24.36
N GLU A 600 -4.58 3.69 -24.99
CA GLU A 600 -5.94 3.36 -24.54
C GLU A 600 -5.96 2.28 -23.47
N ASN A 601 -4.80 1.88 -22.93
CA ASN A 601 -4.66 0.85 -21.90
C ASN A 601 -5.31 -0.50 -22.29
N ILE A 602 -5.33 -0.85 -23.57
CA ILE A 602 -5.68 -2.20 -24.05
C ILE A 602 -4.48 -3.11 -23.90
N LEU A 603 -3.33 -2.60 -24.28
CA LEU A 603 -2.05 -3.26 -24.14
C LEU A 603 -1.15 -2.46 -23.20
N HIS A 604 -0.19 -3.14 -22.59
CA HIS A 604 0.94 -2.54 -21.90
C HIS A 604 2.24 -3.03 -22.51
N ASP A 605 3.29 -2.26 -22.35
CA ASP A 605 4.63 -2.68 -22.75
C ASP A 605 5.63 -2.54 -21.61
N TYR A 606 6.74 -3.26 -21.74
CA TYR A 606 7.91 -3.14 -20.88
C TYR A 606 9.16 -3.53 -21.66
N GLU A 607 10.31 -3.09 -21.17
CA GLU A 607 11.57 -3.42 -21.78
C GLU A 607 12.36 -4.43 -20.94
N SER A 608 12.88 -5.46 -21.60
CA SER A 608 13.72 -6.48 -20.99
C SER A 608 14.76 -6.97 -21.99
N GLY A 609 16.02 -6.98 -21.56
CA GLY A 609 17.12 -7.46 -22.41
C GLY A 609 17.34 -6.66 -23.70
N GLY A 610 16.98 -5.38 -23.73
CA GLY A 610 17.06 -4.54 -24.93
C GLY A 610 15.97 -4.79 -25.96
N LYS A 611 14.89 -5.43 -25.56
CA LYS A 611 13.70 -5.73 -26.35
C LYS A 611 12.47 -5.20 -25.65
N THR A 612 11.54 -4.63 -26.39
CA THR A 612 10.23 -4.21 -25.89
C THR A 612 9.27 -5.37 -25.99
N TYR A 613 8.64 -5.72 -24.88
CA TYR A 613 7.57 -6.73 -24.82
C TYR A 613 6.23 -6.04 -24.66
N VAL A 614 5.20 -6.62 -25.26
CA VAL A 614 3.82 -6.11 -25.23
C VAL A 614 2.90 -7.23 -24.75
N TYR A 615 1.89 -6.89 -23.93
CA TYR A 615 0.92 -7.81 -23.36
C TYR A 615 -0.42 -7.11 -23.07
N PHE A 616 -1.48 -7.85 -22.81
CA PHE A 616 -2.77 -7.28 -22.46
C PHE A 616 -2.76 -6.64 -21.07
N SER A 617 -3.43 -5.52 -20.91
CA SER A 617 -3.51 -4.77 -19.64
C SER A 617 -4.16 -5.57 -18.51
N PHE A 618 -5.01 -6.54 -18.86
CA PHE A 618 -5.67 -7.45 -17.93
C PHE A 618 -5.53 -8.89 -18.40
N ASP A 619 -5.17 -9.79 -17.52
CA ASP A 619 -5.13 -11.22 -17.81
C ASP A 619 -6.50 -11.76 -18.21
N GLN A 620 -7.55 -11.35 -17.49
CA GLN A 620 -8.93 -11.72 -17.80
C GLN A 620 -9.38 -11.26 -19.19
N MET A 621 -8.94 -10.09 -19.64
CA MET A 621 -9.20 -9.60 -20.99
C MET A 621 -8.48 -10.47 -22.04
N ASN A 622 -7.24 -10.86 -21.80
CA ASN A 622 -6.50 -11.77 -22.67
C ASN A 622 -7.21 -13.13 -22.77
N ASP A 623 -7.64 -13.69 -21.66
CA ASP A 623 -8.33 -14.97 -21.60
C ASP A 623 -9.70 -14.91 -22.29
N TYR A 624 -10.45 -13.83 -22.08
CA TYR A 624 -11.72 -13.61 -22.79
C TYR A 624 -11.55 -13.55 -24.30
N PHE A 625 -10.61 -12.74 -24.81
CA PHE A 625 -10.40 -12.63 -26.27
C PHE A 625 -9.76 -13.89 -26.85
N SER A 626 -8.94 -14.61 -26.11
CA SER A 626 -8.43 -15.92 -26.49
C SER A 626 -9.57 -16.95 -26.62
N ALA A 627 -10.50 -17.00 -25.65
CA ALA A 627 -11.68 -17.85 -25.71
C ALA A 627 -12.59 -17.49 -26.90
N LYS A 628 -12.81 -16.18 -27.11
CA LYS A 628 -13.59 -15.68 -28.26
C LYS A 628 -12.94 -16.07 -29.60
N THR A 629 -11.63 -16.04 -29.67
CA THR A 629 -10.85 -16.46 -30.82
C THR A 629 -11.01 -17.96 -31.09
N ILE A 630 -10.91 -18.81 -30.05
CA ILE A 630 -11.17 -20.26 -30.19
C ILE A 630 -12.57 -20.51 -30.79
N LEU A 631 -13.59 -19.84 -30.21
CA LEU A 631 -14.97 -20.03 -30.70
C LEU A 631 -15.24 -19.41 -32.07
N SER A 632 -14.44 -18.44 -32.51
CA SER A 632 -14.54 -17.90 -33.87
C SER A 632 -13.89 -18.84 -34.93
N MET A 633 -12.77 -19.46 -34.56
CA MET A 633 -11.99 -20.36 -35.45
C MET A 633 -12.68 -21.71 -35.64
N LEU A 634 -13.31 -22.26 -34.60
CA LEU A 634 -13.86 -23.60 -34.55
C LEU A 634 -15.39 -23.51 -34.58
N GLN A 635 -16.01 -24.31 -35.43
CA GLN A 635 -17.44 -24.18 -35.71
C GLN A 635 -18.30 -25.23 -34.97
N THR A 636 -17.71 -26.36 -34.64
CA THR A 636 -18.44 -27.47 -34.02
C THR A 636 -18.08 -27.67 -32.57
N GLU A 637 -19.01 -28.23 -31.79
CA GLU A 637 -18.79 -28.56 -30.40
C GLU A 637 -17.59 -29.50 -30.21
N GLU A 638 -17.47 -30.51 -31.07
CA GLU A 638 -16.39 -31.51 -31.00
C GLU A 638 -14.99 -30.91 -31.29
N GLU A 639 -14.91 -29.99 -32.22
CA GLU A 639 -13.63 -29.29 -32.50
C GLU A 639 -13.20 -28.44 -31.29
N ILE A 640 -14.13 -27.73 -30.64
CA ILE A 640 -13.83 -26.92 -29.48
C ILE A 640 -13.43 -27.79 -28.29
N LYS A 641 -14.17 -28.87 -28.02
CA LYS A 641 -13.81 -29.82 -26.95
C LYS A 641 -12.43 -30.40 -27.14
N LYS A 642 -12.14 -30.86 -28.34
CA LYS A 642 -10.84 -31.39 -28.70
C LYS A 642 -9.74 -30.35 -28.49
N TYR A 643 -9.96 -29.12 -28.94
CA TYR A 643 -9.00 -28.03 -28.80
C TYR A 643 -8.74 -27.70 -27.32
N VAL A 644 -9.79 -27.62 -26.50
CA VAL A 644 -9.66 -27.38 -25.05
C VAL A 644 -8.86 -28.49 -24.40
N HIS A 645 -9.12 -29.74 -24.71
CA HIS A 645 -8.39 -30.89 -24.19
C HIS A 645 -6.91 -30.89 -24.56
N GLU A 646 -6.61 -30.64 -25.85
CA GLU A 646 -5.23 -30.77 -26.39
C GLU A 646 -4.39 -29.52 -26.16
N HIS A 647 -4.97 -28.32 -26.14
CA HIS A 647 -4.21 -27.05 -26.18
C HIS A 647 -4.46 -26.13 -25.02
N VAL A 648 -5.64 -26.18 -24.37
CA VAL A 648 -5.94 -25.32 -23.22
C VAL A 648 -5.55 -26.02 -21.92
N LEU A 649 -6.01 -27.24 -21.71
CA LEU A 649 -5.83 -28.01 -20.47
C LEU A 649 -4.69 -29.05 -20.59
N ASP A 650 -4.23 -29.38 -21.80
CA ASP A 650 -3.24 -30.42 -22.07
C ASP A 650 -3.53 -31.73 -21.32
N ILE A 651 -4.72 -32.31 -21.58
CA ILE A 651 -5.18 -33.52 -20.89
C ILE A 651 -4.44 -34.74 -21.46
N ALA A 652 -3.73 -35.45 -20.60
CA ALA A 652 -3.06 -36.68 -20.93
C ALA A 652 -3.22 -37.73 -19.82
N ASN A 653 -3.53 -38.98 -20.24
CA ASN A 653 -3.83 -40.08 -19.33
C ASN A 653 -4.97 -39.79 -18.31
N GLY A 654 -5.93 -38.96 -18.71
CA GLY A 654 -7.06 -38.57 -17.87
C GLY A 654 -6.73 -37.50 -16.79
N GLU A 655 -5.57 -36.89 -16.83
CA GLU A 655 -5.11 -35.84 -15.91
C GLU A 655 -4.87 -34.52 -16.64
N VAL A 656 -5.08 -33.39 -15.96
CA VAL A 656 -4.81 -32.04 -16.47
C VAL A 656 -3.33 -31.70 -16.23
N ARG A 657 -2.61 -31.36 -17.30
CA ARG A 657 -1.19 -30.99 -17.22
C ARG A 657 -0.97 -29.47 -17.23
N ASN A 658 -1.85 -28.72 -17.89
CA ASN A 658 -1.75 -27.27 -17.98
C ASN A 658 -2.79 -26.55 -17.14
N TRP A 659 -2.54 -26.39 -15.87
CA TRP A 659 -3.39 -25.59 -14.95
C TRP A 659 -3.34 -24.08 -15.24
N GLY A 660 -2.35 -23.59 -15.97
CA GLY A 660 -2.33 -22.20 -16.46
C GLY A 660 -3.45 -21.87 -17.46
N GLY A 661 -4.11 -22.89 -18.03
CA GLY A 661 -5.27 -22.74 -18.91
C GLY A 661 -6.63 -22.63 -18.18
N LYS A 662 -6.67 -22.70 -16.85
CA LYS A 662 -7.92 -22.71 -16.06
C LYS A 662 -8.76 -21.45 -16.28
N ASP A 663 -8.15 -20.26 -16.23
CA ASP A 663 -8.84 -18.99 -16.41
C ASP A 663 -9.40 -18.86 -17.84
N LEU A 664 -8.61 -19.28 -18.85
CA LEU A 664 -9.08 -19.38 -20.23
C LEU A 664 -10.28 -20.34 -20.34
N PHE A 665 -10.25 -21.48 -19.63
CA PHE A 665 -11.36 -22.44 -19.59
C PHE A 665 -12.65 -21.84 -19.03
N VAL A 666 -12.57 -21.00 -17.98
CA VAL A 666 -13.73 -20.24 -17.46
C VAL A 666 -14.43 -19.45 -18.56
N HIS A 667 -13.65 -18.70 -19.36
CA HIS A 667 -14.18 -17.89 -20.45
C HIS A 667 -14.69 -18.74 -21.62
N VAL A 668 -14.03 -19.87 -21.92
CA VAL A 668 -14.53 -20.83 -22.91
C VAL A 668 -15.91 -21.35 -22.49
N CYS A 669 -16.09 -21.75 -21.23
CA CYS A 669 -17.38 -22.21 -20.71
C CYS A 669 -18.46 -21.13 -20.85
N ALA A 670 -18.14 -19.88 -20.53
CA ALA A 670 -19.09 -18.77 -20.63
C ALA A 670 -19.55 -18.55 -22.09
N LEU A 671 -18.61 -18.44 -23.02
CA LEU A 671 -18.90 -18.17 -24.42
C LEU A 671 -19.45 -19.39 -25.18
N TYR A 672 -19.08 -20.62 -24.81
CA TYR A 672 -19.63 -21.86 -25.37
C TYR A 672 -21.13 -21.94 -25.15
N ALA A 673 -21.58 -21.68 -23.92
CA ALA A 673 -22.97 -21.71 -23.59
C ALA A 673 -23.78 -20.70 -24.42
N THR A 674 -23.29 -19.50 -24.63
CA THR A 674 -23.91 -18.47 -25.44
C THR A 674 -24.00 -18.90 -26.93
N LYS A 675 -22.92 -19.51 -27.47
CA LYS A 675 -22.84 -19.95 -28.88
C LYS A 675 -23.77 -21.13 -29.18
N PHE A 676 -23.74 -22.17 -28.35
CA PHE A 676 -24.45 -23.44 -28.62
C PHE A 676 -25.77 -23.59 -27.85
N ARG A 677 -26.13 -22.66 -26.97
CA ARG A 677 -27.27 -22.76 -26.07
C ARG A 677 -27.32 -24.07 -25.28
N LYS A 678 -26.13 -24.48 -24.81
CA LYS A 678 -25.89 -25.75 -24.12
C LYS A 678 -24.68 -25.62 -23.21
N GLU A 679 -24.66 -26.35 -22.12
CA GLU A 679 -23.53 -26.41 -21.20
C GLU A 679 -22.41 -27.33 -21.72
N CYS A 680 -21.16 -27.04 -21.35
CA CYS A 680 -19.95 -27.75 -21.79
C CYS A 680 -19.44 -28.79 -20.77
N ILE A 681 -20.32 -29.38 -19.96
CA ILE A 681 -19.95 -30.28 -18.85
C ILE A 681 -19.19 -31.53 -19.34
N ASP A 682 -19.51 -31.99 -20.53
CA ASP A 682 -18.86 -33.12 -21.18
C ASP A 682 -17.36 -32.90 -21.49
N ILE A 683 -16.86 -31.65 -21.42
CA ILE A 683 -15.43 -31.37 -21.45
C ILE A 683 -14.74 -31.91 -20.18
N ILE A 684 -15.44 -31.86 -19.03
CA ILE A 684 -14.94 -32.30 -17.72
C ILE A 684 -15.06 -33.80 -17.54
N ASP A 685 -16.10 -34.41 -18.14
CA ASP A 685 -16.45 -35.84 -17.95
C ASP A 685 -15.35 -36.81 -18.45
N VAL A 686 -14.45 -36.38 -19.33
CA VAL A 686 -13.37 -37.22 -19.86
C VAL A 686 -12.14 -37.31 -18.98
N ILE A 687 -12.11 -36.57 -17.88
CA ILE A 687 -10.98 -36.53 -16.94
C ILE A 687 -11.18 -37.66 -15.93
N ASP A 688 -10.15 -38.48 -15.74
CA ASP A 688 -10.20 -39.62 -14.84
C ASP A 688 -9.87 -39.22 -13.39
N ASP A 689 -8.95 -38.25 -13.22
CA ASP A 689 -8.56 -37.78 -11.89
C ASP A 689 -9.70 -37.00 -11.21
N GLU A 690 -10.06 -37.42 -10.00
CA GLU A 690 -11.19 -36.87 -9.27
C GLU A 690 -10.96 -35.45 -8.76
N SER A 691 -9.72 -35.11 -8.37
CA SER A 691 -9.33 -33.76 -7.92
C SER A 691 -9.37 -32.79 -9.10
N ASP A 692 -8.83 -33.19 -10.23
CA ASP A 692 -8.82 -32.38 -11.46
C ASP A 692 -10.25 -32.10 -11.94
N ARG A 693 -11.12 -33.11 -11.94
CA ARG A 693 -12.55 -32.91 -12.24
C ARG A 693 -13.22 -31.92 -11.31
N MET A 694 -12.97 -32.04 -10.01
CA MET A 694 -13.52 -31.14 -9.01
C MET A 694 -13.07 -29.69 -9.26
N ASP A 695 -11.79 -29.50 -9.51
CA ASP A 695 -11.22 -28.14 -9.71
C ASP A 695 -11.69 -27.49 -11.01
N LEU A 696 -11.83 -28.28 -12.09
CA LEU A 696 -12.41 -27.78 -13.34
C LEU A 696 -13.91 -27.51 -13.23
N PHE A 697 -14.63 -28.28 -12.42
CA PHE A 697 -16.04 -27.98 -12.18
C PHE A 697 -16.22 -26.72 -11.31
N ARG A 698 -15.29 -26.41 -10.41
CA ARG A 698 -15.23 -25.11 -9.73
C ARG A 698 -15.05 -23.97 -10.74
N ALA A 699 -14.11 -24.11 -11.70
CA ALA A 699 -13.93 -23.14 -12.79
C ALA A 699 -15.20 -23.01 -13.67
N TYR A 700 -15.89 -24.11 -13.93
CA TYR A 700 -17.16 -24.08 -14.63
C TYR A 700 -18.24 -23.29 -13.86
N ILE A 701 -18.36 -23.46 -12.53
CA ILE A 701 -19.26 -22.64 -11.69
C ILE A 701 -18.86 -21.16 -11.72
N GLU A 702 -17.56 -20.86 -11.71
CA GLU A 702 -17.03 -19.51 -11.80
C GLU A 702 -17.45 -18.83 -13.12
N SER A 703 -17.60 -19.60 -14.22
CA SER A 703 -18.07 -19.08 -15.52
C SER A 703 -19.45 -18.42 -15.44
N PHE A 704 -20.26 -18.74 -14.42
CA PHE A 704 -21.59 -18.14 -14.23
C PHE A 704 -21.53 -16.65 -13.83
N GLU A 705 -20.44 -16.17 -13.33
CA GLU A 705 -20.26 -14.72 -13.08
C GLU A 705 -20.16 -13.92 -14.38
N TRP A 706 -19.75 -14.59 -15.50
CA TRP A 706 -19.49 -14.02 -16.81
C TRP A 706 -20.66 -14.03 -17.77
N ARG A 707 -21.80 -14.63 -17.37
CA ARG A 707 -22.97 -14.79 -18.24
C ARG A 707 -24.27 -14.83 -17.46
N ASN A 708 -25.37 -14.36 -18.05
CA ASN A 708 -26.72 -14.49 -17.48
C ASN A 708 -27.43 -15.75 -17.98
N GLU A 709 -27.17 -16.18 -19.22
CA GLU A 709 -27.80 -17.35 -19.80
C GLU A 709 -27.12 -18.64 -19.34
N ILE A 710 -27.80 -19.43 -18.53
CA ILE A 710 -27.38 -20.74 -18.02
C ILE A 710 -28.42 -21.77 -18.44
N TYR A 711 -27.98 -22.80 -19.15
CA TYR A 711 -28.83 -23.83 -19.76
C TYR A 711 -28.97 -25.07 -18.86
N LEU A 712 -29.02 -24.83 -17.55
CA LEU A 712 -29.34 -25.81 -16.50
C LEU A 712 -30.49 -25.29 -15.63
N ASN A 713 -31.21 -26.19 -15.01
CA ASN A 713 -32.06 -25.83 -13.88
C ASN A 713 -31.30 -26.04 -12.55
N ILE A 714 -31.83 -25.46 -11.46
CA ILE A 714 -31.17 -25.51 -10.17
C ILE A 714 -31.01 -26.94 -9.61
N SER A 715 -31.93 -27.86 -9.93
CA SER A 715 -31.85 -29.26 -9.46
C SER A 715 -30.71 -29.98 -10.16
N GLU A 716 -30.58 -29.80 -11.45
CA GLU A 716 -29.48 -30.35 -12.26
C GLU A 716 -28.12 -29.83 -11.76
N LEU A 717 -28.02 -28.54 -11.46
CA LEU A 717 -26.78 -27.97 -10.91
C LEU A 717 -26.44 -28.61 -9.55
N LEU A 718 -27.40 -28.78 -8.67
CA LEU A 718 -27.17 -29.42 -7.36
C LEU A 718 -26.76 -30.89 -7.50
N GLU A 719 -27.33 -31.62 -8.46
CA GLU A 719 -26.93 -33.01 -8.79
C GLU A 719 -25.48 -33.05 -9.27
N LEU A 720 -25.08 -32.10 -10.16
CA LEU A 720 -23.70 -31.99 -10.65
C LEU A 720 -22.74 -31.62 -9.50
N CYS A 721 -23.08 -30.66 -8.63
CA CYS A 721 -22.28 -30.36 -7.47
C CYS A 721 -22.02 -31.56 -6.58
N ASN A 722 -23.05 -32.43 -6.37
CA ASN A 722 -22.89 -33.68 -5.64
C ASN A 722 -22.00 -34.68 -6.41
N ARG A 723 -22.19 -34.81 -7.72
CA ARG A 723 -21.42 -35.70 -8.61
C ARG A 723 -19.92 -35.39 -8.62
N TYR A 724 -19.57 -34.10 -8.61
CA TYR A 724 -18.18 -33.62 -8.62
C TYR A 724 -17.62 -33.24 -7.24
N PHE A 725 -18.31 -33.66 -6.17
CA PHE A 725 -17.88 -33.41 -4.77
C PHE A 725 -17.56 -31.95 -4.43
N ILE A 726 -18.34 -31.03 -4.99
CA ILE A 726 -18.13 -29.60 -4.75
C ILE A 726 -18.46 -29.21 -3.33
N GLU A 727 -17.56 -28.52 -2.67
CA GLU A 727 -17.79 -27.94 -1.35
C GLU A 727 -18.96 -26.94 -1.39
N PRO A 728 -19.93 -27.05 -0.46
CA PRO A 728 -21.06 -26.12 -0.43
C PRO A 728 -20.69 -24.64 -0.46
N ALA A 729 -19.56 -24.29 0.15
CA ALA A 729 -19.06 -22.91 0.19
C ALA A 729 -18.83 -22.30 -1.21
N VAL A 730 -18.38 -23.10 -2.18
CA VAL A 730 -18.17 -22.66 -3.57
C VAL A 730 -19.50 -22.21 -4.18
N LEU A 731 -20.52 -23.05 -4.05
CA LEU A 731 -21.85 -22.75 -4.57
C LEU A 731 -22.49 -21.55 -3.84
N TRP A 732 -22.35 -21.46 -2.52
CA TRP A 732 -22.88 -20.32 -1.75
C TRP A 732 -22.20 -19.00 -2.11
N ASN A 733 -20.89 -18.98 -2.35
CA ASN A 733 -20.20 -17.80 -2.86
C ASN A 733 -20.73 -17.37 -4.24
N SER A 734 -20.95 -18.34 -5.14
CA SER A 734 -21.51 -18.05 -6.47
C SER A 734 -22.94 -17.52 -6.38
N PHE A 735 -23.79 -18.02 -5.46
CA PHE A 735 -25.11 -17.44 -5.16
C PHE A 735 -25.00 -16.00 -4.65
N ILE A 736 -24.05 -15.72 -3.76
CA ILE A 736 -23.83 -14.36 -3.23
C ILE A 736 -23.43 -13.41 -4.35
N ASN A 737 -22.44 -13.81 -5.16
CA ASN A 737 -21.90 -12.98 -6.24
C ASN A 737 -22.94 -12.66 -7.33
N ASN A 738 -23.94 -13.52 -7.50
CA ASN A 738 -25.00 -13.32 -8.51
C ASN A 738 -26.38 -12.99 -7.88
N SER A 739 -26.43 -12.77 -6.57
CA SER A 739 -27.68 -12.68 -5.80
C SER A 739 -28.66 -11.62 -6.31
N VAL A 740 -28.17 -10.46 -6.75
CA VAL A 740 -28.98 -9.31 -7.19
C VAL A 740 -29.19 -9.26 -8.71
N LYS A 741 -28.59 -10.19 -9.47
CA LYS A 741 -28.78 -10.26 -10.93
C LYS A 741 -30.17 -10.77 -11.26
N GLN A 742 -30.97 -9.95 -11.96
CA GLN A 742 -32.29 -10.35 -12.42
C GLN A 742 -32.19 -11.52 -13.40
N ASN A 743 -33.11 -12.46 -13.29
CA ASN A 743 -33.21 -13.66 -14.17
C ASN A 743 -31.99 -14.59 -14.16
N HIS A 744 -31.01 -14.37 -13.29
CA HIS A 744 -29.87 -15.26 -13.18
C HIS A 744 -30.21 -16.53 -12.39
N LEU A 745 -29.67 -17.70 -12.81
CA LEU A 745 -29.91 -18.99 -12.14
C LEU A 745 -29.53 -18.95 -10.66
N LEU A 746 -28.46 -18.26 -10.30
CA LEU A 746 -27.93 -18.17 -8.94
C LEU A 746 -28.33 -16.87 -8.22
N ASN A 747 -29.50 -16.31 -8.53
CA ASN A 747 -30.00 -15.14 -7.82
C ASN A 747 -30.60 -15.51 -6.44
N ALA A 748 -30.95 -14.47 -5.66
CA ALA A 748 -31.50 -14.66 -4.31
C ALA A 748 -32.84 -15.41 -4.27
N ASP A 749 -33.67 -15.31 -5.32
CA ASP A 749 -34.92 -16.12 -5.39
C ASP A 749 -34.65 -17.62 -5.46
N ASN A 750 -33.66 -18.02 -6.24
CA ASN A 750 -33.30 -19.43 -6.34
C ASN A 750 -32.51 -19.91 -5.11
N LEU A 751 -31.69 -19.03 -4.51
CA LEU A 751 -31.09 -19.30 -3.18
C LEU A 751 -32.21 -19.60 -2.15
N TYR A 752 -33.25 -18.78 -2.11
CA TYR A 752 -34.40 -19.00 -1.24
C TYR A 752 -35.06 -20.37 -1.49
N LYS A 753 -35.30 -20.72 -2.76
CA LYS A 753 -35.88 -22.03 -3.13
C LYS A 753 -35.03 -23.20 -2.64
N VAL A 754 -33.71 -23.13 -2.84
CA VAL A 754 -32.75 -24.17 -2.41
C VAL A 754 -32.74 -24.30 -0.89
N LEU A 755 -32.52 -23.20 -0.16
CA LEU A 755 -32.43 -23.23 1.30
C LEU A 755 -33.73 -23.62 1.97
N LYS A 756 -34.88 -23.28 1.38
CA LYS A 756 -36.21 -23.68 1.90
C LYS A 756 -36.45 -25.18 1.82
N GLN A 757 -35.88 -25.89 0.87
CA GLN A 757 -36.02 -27.33 0.70
C GLN A 757 -35.30 -28.15 1.79
N TYR A 758 -34.27 -27.58 2.41
CA TYR A 758 -33.50 -28.26 3.44
C TYR A 758 -34.21 -28.24 4.80
N SER A 759 -34.07 -29.34 5.57
CA SER A 759 -34.44 -29.35 6.98
C SER A 759 -33.62 -28.29 7.75
N VAL A 760 -34.12 -27.82 8.87
CA VAL A 760 -33.46 -26.81 9.71
C VAL A 760 -32.02 -27.24 10.01
N SER A 761 -31.79 -28.46 10.48
CA SER A 761 -30.47 -28.98 10.83
C SER A 761 -29.50 -29.00 9.63
N LYS A 762 -30.00 -29.42 8.44
CA LYS A 762 -29.17 -29.44 7.22
C LYS A 762 -28.83 -28.02 6.74
N ARG A 763 -29.78 -27.11 6.84
CA ARG A 763 -29.59 -25.72 6.52
C ARG A 763 -28.58 -25.01 7.46
N ASP A 764 -28.69 -25.28 8.77
CA ASP A 764 -27.77 -24.74 9.74
C ASP A 764 -26.34 -25.26 9.50
N TYR A 765 -26.20 -26.54 9.15
CA TYR A 765 -24.90 -27.10 8.81
C TYR A 765 -24.29 -26.54 7.53
N LEU A 766 -25.08 -26.36 6.48
CA LEU A 766 -24.57 -25.93 5.17
C LEU A 766 -24.47 -24.40 5.01
N TRP A 767 -25.48 -23.65 5.45
CA TRP A 767 -25.60 -22.20 5.24
C TRP A 767 -25.21 -21.41 6.47
N THR A 768 -25.72 -21.73 7.66
CA THR A 768 -25.50 -20.92 8.84
C THR A 768 -24.01 -20.93 9.24
N ILE A 769 -23.31 -22.05 9.13
CA ILE A 769 -21.87 -22.14 9.38
C ILE A 769 -21.10 -21.29 8.36
N PHE A 770 -21.44 -21.39 7.09
CA PHE A 770 -20.79 -20.62 6.02
C PHE A 770 -20.96 -19.13 6.22
N ILE A 771 -22.19 -18.65 6.46
CA ILE A 771 -22.47 -17.22 6.59
C ILE A 771 -21.89 -16.60 7.86
N ASN A 772 -21.67 -17.38 8.92
CA ASN A 772 -21.06 -16.90 10.16
C ASN A 772 -19.62 -16.37 9.96
N GLY A 773 -18.90 -16.88 8.97
CA GLY A 773 -17.54 -16.45 8.63
C GLY A 773 -17.47 -15.21 7.74
N LYS A 774 -18.62 -14.69 7.28
CA LYS A 774 -18.68 -13.54 6.37
C LYS A 774 -18.71 -12.21 7.11
N THR A 775 -17.60 -11.88 7.75
CA THR A 775 -17.47 -10.70 8.64
C THR A 775 -16.25 -9.84 8.38
N THR A 776 -15.40 -10.22 7.44
CA THR A 776 -14.19 -9.46 7.10
C THR A 776 -14.51 -8.37 6.09
N ASP A 777 -13.67 -7.34 6.04
CA ASP A 777 -13.80 -6.22 5.10
C ASP A 777 -13.70 -6.67 3.63
N ASP A 778 -13.10 -7.83 3.37
CA ASP A 778 -13.03 -8.47 2.05
C ASP A 778 -14.35 -9.16 1.64
N ASP A 779 -15.27 -9.40 2.56
CA ASP A 779 -16.52 -10.09 2.26
C ASP A 779 -17.55 -9.14 1.65
N ARG A 780 -17.96 -9.40 0.43
CA ARG A 780 -18.97 -8.60 -0.32
C ARG A 780 -20.28 -8.41 0.45
N ILE A 781 -20.70 -9.37 1.26
CA ILE A 781 -21.88 -9.24 2.13
C ILE A 781 -21.63 -8.20 3.22
N ALA A 782 -20.49 -8.27 3.90
CA ALA A 782 -20.15 -7.32 4.96
C ALA A 782 -20.08 -5.89 4.39
N GLN A 783 -19.43 -5.72 3.23
CA GLN A 783 -19.36 -4.46 2.50
C GLN A 783 -20.75 -3.91 2.13
N LEU A 784 -21.62 -4.75 1.58
CA LEU A 784 -23.00 -4.34 1.26
C LEU A 784 -23.80 -3.92 2.49
N ILE A 785 -23.69 -4.65 3.58
CA ILE A 785 -24.36 -4.32 4.83
C ILE A 785 -23.89 -2.96 5.34
N GLU A 786 -22.59 -2.69 5.26
CA GLU A 786 -22.01 -1.41 5.67
C GLU A 786 -22.50 -0.25 4.82
N ILE A 787 -22.55 -0.42 3.50
CA ILE A 787 -23.07 0.55 2.54
C ILE A 787 -24.47 1.02 2.95
N TYR A 788 -25.39 0.08 3.15
CA TYR A 788 -26.76 0.43 3.50
C TYR A 788 -26.89 1.02 4.90
N ASN A 789 -26.02 0.62 5.85
CA ASN A 789 -25.97 1.25 7.17
C ASN A 789 -25.55 2.73 7.12
N LYS A 790 -24.81 3.14 6.09
CA LYS A 790 -24.44 4.55 5.86
C LYS A 790 -25.53 5.38 5.15
N GLY A 791 -26.64 4.75 4.74
CA GLY A 791 -27.83 5.44 4.18
C GLY A 791 -27.66 6.10 2.80
N GLU A 792 -26.61 5.75 2.04
CA GLU A 792 -26.19 6.53 0.86
C GLU A 792 -26.72 6.00 -0.50
N VAL A 793 -27.33 4.83 -0.56
CA VAL A 793 -27.55 4.11 -1.85
C VAL A 793 -29.00 4.18 -2.36
N LEU A 794 -29.94 4.72 -1.59
CA LEU A 794 -31.39 4.51 -1.80
C LEU A 794 -32.04 5.22 -2.99
N GLU A 795 -31.45 6.29 -3.55
CA GLU A 795 -32.15 7.10 -4.56
C GLU A 795 -32.10 6.54 -5.98
N VAL A 796 -31.26 5.56 -6.28
CA VAL A 796 -30.96 5.16 -7.68
C VAL A 796 -31.07 3.64 -7.95
N SER A 797 -31.37 2.81 -6.95
CA SER A 797 -31.40 1.35 -7.13
C SER A 797 -32.69 0.86 -7.79
N ASP A 798 -32.58 -0.13 -8.71
CA ASP A 798 -33.72 -0.84 -9.28
C ASP A 798 -34.49 -1.58 -8.17
N LYS A 799 -35.82 -1.44 -8.17
CA LYS A 799 -36.71 -2.08 -7.19
C LYS A 799 -36.55 -3.60 -7.14
N GLU A 800 -36.28 -4.24 -8.27
CA GLU A 800 -36.09 -5.68 -8.34
C GLU A 800 -34.76 -6.11 -7.71
N GLN A 801 -33.69 -5.37 -7.91
CA GLN A 801 -32.41 -5.60 -7.24
C GLN A 801 -32.55 -5.44 -5.72
N ILE A 802 -33.26 -4.42 -5.26
CA ILE A 802 -33.54 -4.23 -3.83
C ILE A 802 -34.33 -5.42 -3.28
N ARG A 803 -35.35 -5.91 -4.00
CA ARG A 803 -36.12 -7.09 -3.59
C ARG A 803 -35.24 -8.32 -3.43
N LEU A 804 -34.38 -8.59 -4.41
CA LEU A 804 -33.42 -9.69 -4.38
C LEU A 804 -32.41 -9.54 -3.22
N LEU A 805 -31.93 -8.34 -2.99
CA LEU A 805 -31.03 -8.04 -1.88
C LEU A 805 -31.68 -8.29 -0.51
N LEU A 806 -32.94 -7.87 -0.33
CA LEU A 806 -33.71 -8.12 0.89
C LEU A 806 -33.93 -9.62 1.14
N ILE A 807 -34.11 -10.41 0.09
CA ILE A 807 -34.15 -11.87 0.19
C ILE A 807 -32.81 -12.42 0.66
N LEU A 808 -31.69 -11.97 0.08
CA LEU A 808 -30.37 -12.36 0.55
C LEU A 808 -30.18 -12.00 2.02
N PHE A 809 -30.45 -10.77 2.42
CA PHE A 809 -30.31 -10.30 3.80
C PHE A 809 -31.20 -11.07 4.78
N SER A 810 -32.40 -11.49 4.36
CA SER A 810 -33.25 -12.34 5.20
C SER A 810 -32.59 -13.69 5.54
N TRP A 811 -31.77 -14.22 4.63
CA TRP A 811 -30.98 -15.41 4.88
C TRP A 811 -29.71 -15.14 5.72
N VAL A 812 -29.12 -13.97 5.59
CA VAL A 812 -28.01 -13.53 6.47
C VAL A 812 -28.48 -13.42 7.92
N LEU A 813 -29.73 -13.00 8.18
CA LEU A 813 -30.31 -12.94 9.52
C LEU A 813 -30.39 -14.32 10.21
N THR A 814 -30.26 -15.44 9.48
CA THR A 814 -30.22 -16.79 10.06
C THR A 814 -28.86 -17.10 10.71
N SER A 815 -27.84 -16.22 10.53
CA SER A 815 -26.53 -16.37 11.13
C SER A 815 -26.60 -16.44 12.66
N SER A 816 -25.75 -17.24 13.29
CA SER A 816 -25.56 -17.23 14.74
C SER A 816 -24.66 -16.08 15.20
N ASN A 817 -23.92 -15.42 14.29
CA ASN A 817 -23.11 -14.25 14.57
C ASN A 817 -24.00 -13.03 14.87
N ARG A 818 -23.91 -12.52 16.12
CA ARG A 818 -24.74 -11.41 16.57
C ARG A 818 -24.46 -10.12 15.83
N TRP A 819 -23.20 -9.81 15.60
CA TRP A 819 -22.80 -8.60 14.88
C TRP A 819 -23.42 -8.60 13.48
N LEU A 820 -23.27 -9.68 12.74
CA LEU A 820 -23.81 -9.81 11.38
C LEU A 820 -25.33 -9.66 11.35
N ARG A 821 -26.08 -10.24 12.30
CA ARG A 821 -27.54 -10.05 12.40
C ARG A 821 -27.92 -8.61 12.73
N ASP A 822 -27.26 -8.00 13.73
CA ASP A 822 -27.62 -6.67 14.20
C ASP A 822 -27.33 -5.62 13.11
N THR A 823 -26.20 -5.73 12.41
CA THR A 823 -25.83 -4.84 11.29
C THR A 823 -26.73 -5.06 10.08
N THR A 824 -27.04 -6.33 9.72
CA THR A 824 -27.98 -6.64 8.62
C THR A 824 -29.39 -6.10 8.92
N SER A 825 -29.84 -6.22 10.17
CA SER A 825 -31.16 -5.68 10.56
C SER A 825 -31.22 -4.18 10.41
N LYS A 826 -30.15 -3.44 10.75
CA LYS A 826 -30.05 -2.00 10.53
C LYS A 826 -30.08 -1.66 9.05
N ALA A 827 -29.25 -2.33 8.25
CA ALA A 827 -29.20 -2.17 6.81
C ALA A 827 -30.57 -2.37 6.14
N MET A 828 -31.34 -3.39 6.58
CA MET A 828 -32.70 -3.65 6.07
C MET A 828 -33.73 -2.58 6.47
N ILE A 829 -33.50 -1.80 7.51
CA ILE A 829 -34.36 -0.70 7.91
C ILE A 829 -34.06 0.53 7.05
N GLU A 830 -32.82 0.75 6.71
CA GLU A 830 -32.37 1.87 5.86
C GLU A 830 -32.75 1.67 4.37
N ILE A 831 -32.84 0.41 3.91
CA ILE A 831 -33.35 0.09 2.56
C ILE A 831 -34.87 0.36 2.47
#